data_dd7cda26b57f8ca364468d982ab6bb28
#
_entry.id   dd7cda26b57f8ca364468d982ab6bb28
#
_cell.length_a   1.000
_cell.length_b   1.000
_cell.length_c   1.000
_cell.angle_alpha   90.00
_cell.angle_beta   90.00
_cell.angle_gamma   90.00
#
_symmetry.space_group_name_H-M   'P 1'
#
loop_
_entity.id
_entity.type
_entity.pdbx_description
1 polymer ?
#
loop_
_entity_poly.entity_id
_entity_poly.type
_entity_poly.pdbx_seq_one_letter_code
_entity_poly.pdbx_strand_id
1 'polypeptide(L)'
;MHAGLPRGAGASVGPLLLLGAGLLTTLALFAGEGSSYSRLVGIGAVALGLSGAGLALAFWSGIGWLRLDRAGNAFVLLLAAFVLWTGLTVLWSITPDSSWAYFNRGLIYLAFVVLGLLLGAAMPRAVPVVAAALTILIAGVIAWALAGKVVPDLFPDGARTARLREPIGYWNGLALLAAMALPLGLWVAVSRQHTRLLRTAAVTLLFAATITLLLTYSRGGVVVALLVVAFYLAIVSQRLEAITALLLAVPAAAAVAAWAFSQPGLVDDRQPYDDRLRAGLAFGALLVVVGAAVAAATSLLLRREEQWRPRFRWELSAARVTAGGAAALVVAVLAASGGHPVDWVRDGVREFADPVSPAGSEPGRLGSFSSNSRWTWWEEAWTLFEDEPVGGTGAASFAVARRPIRTNTTFATEPHNIALQFLAETGLVGFLLFAGAAAAATVGVVAAVRRLDGAAAAGSALAVVALAYLLHSLIDYDWDFVALTGPVLLVLGVMLAAGQKPYRRSRASLWATGAALFAAAGIVSLAVPWLATRDVDEAYGAIERRQPGKAVDEARRAQRLNPLSIEPLLARAAAEEARGDLRAAWEVYVEAVDLQPQNWRSWYELGRFEFGIGRRDAGIRHLRRSRELDPLGPANDLLVSMGL
;
A
#
# COMPACT_ATOMS: atom_id res chain seq x y z
N MET A 1 19.86 -13.51 -48.06
CA MET A 1 19.56 -14.66 -47.18
C MET A 1 18.90 -14.18 -45.92
N HIS A 2 17.56 -14.16 -45.90
CA HIS A 2 16.77 -13.84 -44.70
C HIS A 2 16.50 -15.16 -43.96
N ALA A 3 17.32 -15.47 -42.96
CA ALA A 3 17.01 -16.54 -42.02
C ALA A 3 15.85 -16.10 -41.16
N GLY A 4 14.65 -16.59 -41.48
CA GLY A 4 13.45 -16.45 -40.66
C GLY A 4 13.69 -17.17 -39.33
N LEU A 5 13.70 -16.41 -38.24
CA LEU A 5 13.64 -17.01 -36.90
C LEU A 5 12.31 -17.76 -36.74
N PRO A 6 12.30 -18.92 -36.10
CA PRO A 6 11.11 -19.73 -35.96
C PRO A 6 10.01 -18.94 -35.23
N ARG A 7 8.80 -18.98 -35.76
CA ARG A 7 7.57 -18.39 -35.19
C ARG A 7 7.26 -18.84 -33.75
N GLY A 8 8.06 -19.75 -33.18
CA GLY A 8 7.89 -20.31 -31.83
C GLY A 8 8.52 -19.52 -30.68
N ALA A 9 9.55 -18.68 -30.93
CA ALA A 9 10.26 -18.02 -29.82
C ALA A 9 9.45 -16.89 -29.13
N GLY A 10 8.58 -16.21 -29.87
CA GLY A 10 7.69 -15.19 -29.29
C GLY A 10 6.50 -15.77 -28.50
N ALA A 11 6.09 -17.00 -28.81
CA ALA A 11 4.96 -17.65 -28.17
C ALA A 11 5.26 -18.14 -26.72
N SER A 12 6.54 -18.31 -26.35
CA SER A 12 6.94 -18.82 -25.05
C SER A 12 7.25 -17.72 -24.00
N VAL A 13 7.52 -16.48 -24.43
CA VAL A 13 7.91 -15.39 -23.51
C VAL A 13 6.71 -14.84 -22.71
N GLY A 14 5.55 -14.69 -23.32
CA GLY A 14 4.35 -14.19 -22.66
C GLY A 14 3.93 -15.00 -21.43
N PRO A 15 3.78 -16.33 -21.53
CA PRO A 15 3.48 -17.18 -20.38
C PRO A 15 4.51 -17.12 -19.26
N LEU A 16 5.82 -17.02 -19.59
CA LEU A 16 6.88 -16.88 -18.58
C LEU A 16 6.80 -15.53 -17.85
N LEU A 17 6.53 -14.44 -18.57
CA LEU A 17 6.29 -13.12 -17.97
C LEU A 17 5.04 -13.14 -17.07
N LEU A 18 3.97 -13.83 -17.49
CA LEU A 18 2.75 -13.97 -16.69
C LEU A 18 3.02 -14.76 -15.40
N LEU A 19 3.76 -15.87 -15.49
CA LEU A 19 4.15 -16.64 -14.31
C LEU A 19 5.02 -15.80 -13.37
N GLY A 20 6.00 -15.07 -13.89
CA GLY A 20 6.85 -14.19 -13.09
C GLY A 20 6.05 -13.06 -12.44
N ALA A 21 5.16 -12.40 -13.18
CA ALA A 21 4.27 -11.37 -12.66
C ALA A 21 3.28 -11.93 -11.62
N GLY A 22 2.73 -13.11 -11.87
CA GLY A 22 1.85 -13.81 -10.92
C GLY A 22 2.58 -14.17 -9.63
N LEU A 23 3.76 -14.75 -9.71
CA LEU A 23 4.61 -15.06 -8.55
C LEU A 23 4.94 -13.78 -7.76
N LEU A 24 5.41 -12.74 -8.44
CA LEU A 24 5.75 -11.47 -7.79
C LEU A 24 4.54 -10.85 -7.09
N THR A 25 3.37 -10.84 -7.75
CA THR A 25 2.14 -10.32 -7.15
C THR A 25 1.69 -11.17 -5.95
N THR A 26 1.83 -12.50 -6.03
CA THR A 26 1.55 -13.40 -4.91
C THR A 26 2.49 -13.15 -3.75
N LEU A 27 3.80 -13.02 -4.00
CA LEU A 27 4.77 -12.67 -2.96
C LEU A 27 4.45 -11.31 -2.33
N ALA A 28 4.10 -10.30 -3.14
CA ALA A 28 3.72 -8.98 -2.62
C ALA A 28 2.48 -9.07 -1.70
N LEU A 29 1.44 -9.80 -2.08
CA LEU A 29 0.18 -9.90 -1.33
C LEU A 29 0.28 -10.76 -0.07
N PHE A 30 1.08 -11.83 -0.07
CA PHE A 30 1.10 -12.82 1.02
C PHE A 30 2.39 -12.81 1.86
N ALA A 31 3.48 -12.18 1.37
CA ALA A 31 4.74 -12.06 2.09
C ALA A 31 5.19 -10.61 2.27
N GLY A 32 4.47 -9.64 1.69
CA GLY A 32 4.74 -8.20 1.80
C GLY A 32 4.04 -7.54 2.99
N GLU A 33 3.92 -8.24 4.10
CA GLU A 33 3.26 -7.77 5.31
C GLU A 33 3.86 -6.44 5.80
N GLY A 34 2.98 -5.44 5.97
CA GLY A 34 3.37 -4.14 6.48
C GLY A 34 4.21 -3.30 5.52
N SER A 35 4.78 -2.23 6.04
CA SER A 35 5.64 -1.28 5.32
C SER A 35 7.13 -1.48 5.61
N SER A 36 7.52 -2.55 6.34
CA SER A 36 8.89 -2.76 6.80
C SER A 36 9.87 -3.00 5.66
N TYR A 37 11.06 -2.40 5.77
CA TYR A 37 12.10 -2.52 4.75
C TYR A 37 12.60 -3.96 4.57
N SER A 38 12.66 -4.75 5.62
CA SER A 38 13.13 -6.14 5.58
C SER A 38 12.27 -7.04 4.67
N ARG A 39 10.94 -6.85 4.68
CA ARG A 39 10.01 -7.56 3.79
C ARG A 39 10.13 -7.08 2.34
N LEU A 40 10.39 -5.78 2.16
CA LEU A 40 10.54 -5.16 0.86
C LEU A 40 11.73 -5.71 0.06
N VAL A 41 12.87 -6.02 0.73
CA VAL A 41 14.12 -6.43 0.07
C VAL A 41 13.95 -7.70 -0.76
N GLY A 42 13.34 -8.75 -0.20
CA GLY A 42 13.13 -10.02 -0.92
C GLY A 42 12.23 -9.86 -2.15
N ILE A 43 11.09 -9.16 -1.98
CA ILE A 43 10.15 -8.89 -3.08
C ILE A 43 10.82 -8.00 -4.14
N GLY A 44 11.57 -6.99 -3.70
CA GLY A 44 12.29 -6.07 -4.57
C GLY A 44 13.38 -6.75 -5.39
N ALA A 45 14.14 -7.67 -4.80
CA ALA A 45 15.14 -8.45 -5.53
C ALA A 45 14.49 -9.28 -6.65
N VAL A 46 13.35 -9.93 -6.37
CA VAL A 46 12.57 -10.66 -7.38
C VAL A 46 12.04 -9.71 -8.46
N ALA A 47 11.47 -8.56 -8.07
CA ALA A 47 10.93 -7.58 -9.02
C ALA A 47 12.01 -7.03 -9.97
N LEU A 48 13.14 -6.58 -9.41
CA LEU A 48 14.28 -6.06 -10.18
C LEU A 48 14.90 -7.15 -11.06
N GLY A 49 15.06 -8.37 -10.53
CA GLY A 49 15.59 -9.51 -11.28
C GLY A 49 14.72 -9.87 -12.48
N LEU A 50 13.40 -10.01 -12.28
CA LEU A 50 12.46 -10.35 -13.35
C LEU A 50 12.35 -9.22 -14.41
N SER A 51 12.26 -7.97 -13.96
CA SER A 51 12.17 -6.84 -14.88
C SER A 51 13.46 -6.59 -15.65
N GLY A 52 14.63 -6.70 -14.98
CA GLY A 52 15.94 -6.59 -15.61
C GLY A 52 16.19 -7.70 -16.62
N ALA A 53 15.91 -8.96 -16.26
CA ALA A 53 16.01 -10.10 -17.19
C ALA A 53 15.05 -9.95 -18.38
N GLY A 54 13.80 -9.52 -18.12
CA GLY A 54 12.81 -9.27 -19.17
C GLY A 54 13.24 -8.17 -20.14
N LEU A 55 13.76 -7.05 -19.64
CA LEU A 55 14.32 -5.97 -20.46
C LEU A 55 15.54 -6.44 -21.25
N ALA A 56 16.49 -7.12 -20.59
CA ALA A 56 17.69 -7.64 -21.25
C ALA A 56 17.30 -8.58 -22.40
N LEU A 57 16.34 -9.47 -22.18
CA LEU A 57 15.83 -10.37 -23.21
C LEU A 57 15.15 -9.60 -24.34
N ALA A 58 14.33 -8.59 -24.04
CA ALA A 58 13.66 -7.75 -25.03
C ALA A 58 14.68 -6.98 -25.89
N PHE A 59 15.72 -6.40 -25.29
CA PHE A 59 16.81 -5.71 -26.01
C PHE A 59 17.65 -6.68 -26.85
N TRP A 60 17.96 -7.86 -26.30
CA TRP A 60 18.75 -8.87 -26.98
C TRP A 60 18.02 -9.47 -28.19
N SER A 61 16.75 -9.80 -28.04
CA SER A 61 15.96 -10.45 -29.08
C SER A 61 15.34 -9.46 -30.07
N GLY A 62 15.22 -8.19 -29.70
CA GLY A 62 14.46 -7.19 -30.45
C GLY A 62 12.95 -7.44 -30.50
N ILE A 63 12.47 -8.34 -29.63
CA ILE A 63 11.04 -8.72 -29.51
C ILE A 63 10.40 -7.87 -28.42
N GLY A 64 9.16 -7.42 -28.67
CA GLY A 64 8.35 -6.81 -27.63
C GLY A 64 8.55 -5.31 -27.40
N TRP A 65 9.24 -4.61 -28.31
CA TRP A 65 9.30 -3.16 -28.26
C TRP A 65 7.95 -2.55 -28.57
N LEU A 66 7.50 -1.70 -27.69
CA LEU A 66 6.30 -0.90 -27.87
C LEU A 66 6.65 0.55 -28.13
N ARG A 67 5.92 1.16 -29.04
CA ARG A 67 5.77 2.61 -29.02
C ARG A 67 4.59 2.93 -28.12
N LEU A 68 4.87 3.26 -26.89
CA LEU A 68 3.84 3.81 -26.03
C LEU A 68 3.31 5.10 -26.65
N ASP A 69 2.04 5.39 -26.44
CA ASP A 69 1.48 6.70 -26.77
C ASP A 69 2.11 7.81 -25.89
N ARG A 70 1.73 9.06 -26.16
CA ARG A 70 2.30 10.20 -25.42
C ARG A 70 2.05 10.10 -23.93
N ALA A 71 0.86 9.63 -23.52
CA ALA A 71 0.50 9.50 -22.11
C ALA A 71 1.29 8.38 -21.43
N GLY A 72 1.46 7.23 -22.07
CA GLY A 72 2.27 6.13 -21.56
C GLY A 72 3.75 6.50 -21.42
N ASN A 73 4.32 7.21 -22.41
CA ASN A 73 5.69 7.72 -22.30
C ASN A 73 5.82 8.76 -21.16
N ALA A 74 4.87 9.69 -21.06
CA ALA A 74 4.87 10.70 -19.99
C ALA A 74 4.80 10.04 -18.62
N PHE A 75 3.92 9.03 -18.44
CA PHE A 75 3.83 8.28 -17.18
C PHE A 75 5.17 7.66 -16.77
N VAL A 76 5.80 6.92 -17.69
CA VAL A 76 7.08 6.23 -17.38
C VAL A 76 8.19 7.24 -17.07
N LEU A 77 8.30 8.31 -17.86
CA LEU A 77 9.33 9.33 -17.66
C LEU A 77 9.12 10.12 -16.38
N LEU A 78 7.90 10.55 -16.09
CA LEU A 78 7.59 11.32 -14.88
C LEU A 78 7.72 10.47 -13.62
N LEU A 79 7.30 9.20 -13.65
CA LEU A 79 7.50 8.28 -12.52
C LEU A 79 8.99 7.99 -12.29
N ALA A 80 9.75 7.77 -13.36
CA ALA A 80 11.20 7.59 -13.24
C ALA A 80 11.89 8.86 -12.72
N ALA A 81 11.48 10.05 -13.19
CA ALA A 81 11.98 11.32 -12.69
C ALA A 81 11.61 11.54 -11.21
N PHE A 82 10.40 11.16 -10.79
CA PHE A 82 10.00 11.18 -9.38
C PHE A 82 10.89 10.28 -8.52
N VAL A 83 11.13 9.03 -8.97
CA VAL A 83 12.01 8.10 -8.25
C VAL A 83 13.44 8.63 -8.17
N LEU A 84 13.96 9.22 -9.25
CA LEU A 84 15.29 9.86 -9.24
C LEU A 84 15.32 11.07 -8.29
N TRP A 85 14.26 11.86 -8.27
CA TRP A 85 14.13 13.00 -7.35
C TRP A 85 14.14 12.55 -5.89
N THR A 86 13.38 11.48 -5.54
CA THR A 86 13.45 10.91 -4.18
C THR A 86 14.87 10.44 -3.83
N GLY A 87 15.62 9.90 -4.78
CA GLY A 87 17.02 9.56 -4.61
C GLY A 87 17.92 10.78 -4.39
N LEU A 88 17.66 11.89 -5.10
CA LEU A 88 18.41 13.13 -4.92
C LEU A 88 18.16 13.78 -3.56
N THR A 89 16.98 13.58 -2.95
CA THR A 89 16.70 14.14 -1.62
C THR A 89 17.68 13.64 -0.55
N VAL A 90 18.35 12.50 -0.74
CA VAL A 90 19.42 12.00 0.15
C VAL A 90 20.47 13.07 0.45
N LEU A 91 20.72 14.01 -0.50
CA LEU A 91 21.76 15.04 -0.37
C LEU A 91 21.43 16.14 0.65
N TRP A 92 20.14 16.38 0.94
CA TRP A 92 19.69 17.42 1.88
C TRP A 92 18.71 16.91 2.94
N SER A 93 18.36 15.61 2.90
CA SER A 93 17.40 15.02 3.83
C SER A 93 17.87 15.11 5.27
N ILE A 94 16.95 15.37 6.17
CA ILE A 94 17.20 15.29 7.63
C ILE A 94 17.39 13.83 8.11
N THR A 95 16.95 12.85 7.30
CA THR A 95 17.12 11.40 7.52
C THR A 95 17.56 10.73 6.21
N PRO A 96 18.82 10.90 5.80
CA PRO A 96 19.29 10.48 4.47
C PRO A 96 19.22 8.97 4.23
N ASP A 97 19.36 8.15 5.26
CA ASP A 97 19.17 6.70 5.21
C ASP A 97 17.72 6.30 4.90
N SER A 98 16.74 6.99 5.48
CA SER A 98 15.32 6.79 5.16
C SER A 98 15.01 7.18 3.71
N SER A 99 15.59 8.29 3.22
CA SER A 99 15.45 8.72 1.83
C SER A 99 16.07 7.72 0.85
N TRP A 100 17.20 7.09 1.19
CA TRP A 100 17.78 6.00 0.40
C TRP A 100 16.87 4.77 0.36
N ALA A 101 16.31 4.37 1.50
CA ALA A 101 15.34 3.27 1.55
C ALA A 101 14.09 3.57 0.69
N TYR A 102 13.64 4.83 0.68
CA TYR A 102 12.48 5.27 -0.10
C TYR A 102 12.76 5.31 -1.61
N PHE A 103 13.96 5.74 -2.01
CA PHE A 103 14.45 5.59 -3.38
C PHE A 103 14.45 4.13 -3.84
N ASN A 104 14.94 3.22 -3.01
CA ASN A 104 14.94 1.79 -3.29
C ASN A 104 13.51 1.25 -3.49
N ARG A 105 12.54 1.71 -2.70
CA ARG A 105 11.11 1.41 -2.88
C ARG A 105 10.62 1.88 -4.26
N GLY A 106 11.00 3.09 -4.66
CA GLY A 106 10.71 3.62 -6.00
C GLY A 106 11.27 2.75 -7.14
N LEU A 107 12.48 2.21 -7.00
CA LEU A 107 13.07 1.28 -7.97
C LEU A 107 12.25 -0.01 -8.10
N ILE A 108 11.75 -0.55 -6.99
CA ILE A 108 10.86 -1.72 -7.00
C ILE A 108 9.57 -1.40 -7.76
N TYR A 109 8.97 -0.24 -7.53
CA TYR A 109 7.75 0.18 -8.21
C TYR A 109 7.95 0.38 -9.72
N LEU A 110 9.08 0.93 -10.14
CA LEU A 110 9.46 0.97 -11.55
C LEU A 110 9.61 -0.44 -12.15
N ALA A 111 10.13 -1.39 -11.38
CA ALA A 111 10.24 -2.78 -11.83
C ALA A 111 8.85 -3.43 -12.07
N PHE A 112 7.85 -3.17 -11.21
CA PHE A 112 6.47 -3.61 -11.44
C PHE A 112 5.88 -3.00 -12.72
N VAL A 113 6.09 -1.69 -12.96
CA VAL A 113 5.65 -1.02 -14.19
C VAL A 113 6.30 -1.67 -15.42
N VAL A 114 7.62 -1.86 -15.40
CA VAL A 114 8.38 -2.46 -16.51
C VAL A 114 7.87 -3.88 -16.79
N LEU A 115 7.69 -4.70 -15.77
CA LEU A 115 7.17 -6.05 -15.92
C LEU A 115 5.75 -6.04 -16.52
N GLY A 116 4.89 -5.11 -16.08
CA GLY A 116 3.56 -4.89 -16.65
C GLY A 116 3.61 -4.48 -18.13
N LEU A 117 4.49 -3.55 -18.50
CA LEU A 117 4.70 -3.12 -19.88
C LEU A 117 5.15 -4.29 -20.77
N LEU A 118 6.13 -5.07 -20.31
CA LEU A 118 6.62 -6.25 -21.02
C LEU A 118 5.52 -7.30 -21.21
N LEU A 119 4.72 -7.56 -20.18
CA LEU A 119 3.62 -8.50 -20.21
C LEU A 119 2.52 -8.04 -21.18
N GLY A 120 2.12 -6.77 -21.11
CA GLY A 120 1.13 -6.17 -22.01
C GLY A 120 1.57 -6.17 -23.47
N ALA A 121 2.89 -6.02 -23.71
CA ALA A 121 3.52 -6.11 -25.02
C ALA A 121 3.56 -7.53 -25.60
N ALA A 122 3.88 -8.51 -24.74
CA ALA A 122 4.13 -9.88 -25.16
C ALA A 122 2.84 -10.69 -25.35
N MET A 123 1.72 -10.29 -24.73
CA MET A 123 0.46 -11.04 -24.74
C MET A 123 -0.72 -10.25 -25.30
N PRO A 124 -1.32 -10.66 -26.43
CA PRO A 124 -2.49 -9.98 -26.99
C PRO A 124 -3.71 -9.93 -26.06
N ARG A 125 -3.81 -10.91 -25.14
CA ARG A 125 -4.89 -11.02 -24.14
C ARG A 125 -4.43 -10.70 -22.72
N ALA A 126 -3.36 -9.90 -22.56
CA ALA A 126 -2.81 -9.59 -21.23
C ALA A 126 -3.87 -8.99 -20.29
N VAL A 127 -4.68 -8.04 -20.75
CA VAL A 127 -5.67 -7.34 -19.93
C VAL A 127 -6.70 -8.27 -19.28
N PRO A 128 -7.47 -9.10 -20.00
CA PRO A 128 -8.43 -9.99 -19.37
C PRO A 128 -7.74 -11.10 -18.53
N VAL A 129 -6.55 -11.54 -18.91
CA VAL A 129 -5.80 -12.54 -18.13
C VAL A 129 -5.32 -11.97 -16.81
N VAL A 130 -4.77 -10.75 -16.81
CA VAL A 130 -4.33 -10.06 -15.58
C VAL A 130 -5.52 -9.69 -14.70
N ALA A 131 -6.65 -9.26 -15.29
CA ALA A 131 -7.88 -9.02 -14.52
C ALA A 131 -8.37 -10.30 -13.82
N ALA A 132 -8.38 -11.43 -14.51
CA ALA A 132 -8.75 -12.72 -13.93
C ALA A 132 -7.74 -13.18 -12.85
N ALA A 133 -6.43 -13.07 -13.11
CA ALA A 133 -5.40 -13.42 -12.15
C ALA A 133 -5.49 -12.56 -10.88
N LEU A 134 -5.65 -11.26 -11.01
CA LEU A 134 -5.81 -10.34 -9.89
C LEU A 134 -7.09 -10.64 -9.10
N THR A 135 -8.20 -10.97 -9.79
CA THR A 135 -9.44 -11.39 -9.13
C THR A 135 -9.22 -12.63 -8.26
N ILE A 136 -8.50 -13.64 -8.78
CA ILE A 136 -8.20 -14.87 -8.05
C ILE A 136 -7.29 -14.59 -6.86
N LEU A 137 -6.24 -13.77 -7.04
CA LEU A 137 -5.30 -13.43 -5.96
C LEU A 137 -5.98 -12.65 -4.84
N ILE A 138 -6.79 -11.64 -5.17
CA ILE A 138 -7.55 -10.88 -4.16
C ILE A 138 -8.60 -11.78 -3.49
N ALA A 139 -9.27 -12.69 -4.23
CA ALA A 139 -10.16 -13.67 -3.62
C ALA A 139 -9.40 -14.58 -2.64
N GLY A 140 -8.17 -14.98 -2.96
CA GLY A 140 -7.28 -15.71 -2.06
C GLY A 140 -6.95 -14.93 -0.79
N VAL A 141 -6.63 -13.62 -0.91
CA VAL A 141 -6.39 -12.73 0.24
C VAL A 141 -7.63 -12.63 1.14
N ILE A 142 -8.81 -12.44 0.55
CA ILE A 142 -10.08 -12.36 1.27
C ILE A 142 -10.39 -13.69 1.98
N ALA A 143 -10.22 -14.82 1.27
CA ALA A 143 -10.42 -16.14 1.87
C ALA A 143 -9.47 -16.40 3.03
N TRP A 144 -8.19 -16.00 2.87
CA TRP A 144 -7.18 -16.09 3.93
C TRP A 144 -7.57 -15.25 5.15
N ALA A 145 -7.95 -13.99 4.96
CA ALA A 145 -8.37 -13.10 6.04
C ALA A 145 -9.58 -13.66 6.82
N LEU A 146 -10.60 -14.13 6.10
CA LEU A 146 -11.79 -14.72 6.72
C LEU A 146 -11.48 -16.04 7.41
N ALA A 147 -10.62 -16.89 6.83
CA ALA A 147 -10.19 -18.15 7.45
C ALA A 147 -9.47 -17.93 8.79
N GLY A 148 -8.60 -16.91 8.88
CA GLY A 148 -7.94 -16.53 10.14
C GLY A 148 -8.92 -16.01 11.20
N LYS A 149 -10.05 -15.42 10.79
CA LYS A 149 -11.12 -15.03 11.70
C LYS A 149 -11.91 -16.23 12.22
N VAL A 150 -12.08 -17.26 11.37
CA VAL A 150 -12.77 -18.52 11.74
C VAL A 150 -11.91 -19.37 12.67
N VAL A 151 -10.60 -19.47 12.36
CA VAL A 151 -9.64 -20.30 13.11
C VAL A 151 -8.45 -19.42 13.52
N PRO A 152 -8.47 -18.89 14.75
CA PRO A 152 -7.44 -17.93 15.22
C PRO A 152 -6.00 -18.46 15.18
N ASP A 153 -5.79 -19.78 15.22
CA ASP A 153 -4.45 -20.40 15.17
C ASP A 153 -3.77 -20.29 13.80
N LEU A 154 -4.54 -20.04 12.73
CA LEU A 154 -3.95 -19.86 11.40
C LEU A 154 -3.01 -18.64 11.34
N PHE A 155 -3.27 -17.65 12.19
CA PHE A 155 -2.44 -16.43 12.31
C PHE A 155 -2.26 -16.11 13.78
N PRO A 156 -1.18 -16.62 14.43
CA PRO A 156 -0.85 -16.29 15.79
C PRO A 156 -0.65 -14.77 15.92
N ASP A 157 -1.61 -14.09 16.53
CA ASP A 157 -1.56 -12.66 16.82
C ASP A 157 -1.37 -12.46 18.33
N GLY A 158 -0.14 -12.10 18.74
CA GLY A 158 0.17 -11.81 20.13
C GLY A 158 -0.61 -10.61 20.69
N ALA A 159 -0.99 -9.66 19.83
CA ALA A 159 -1.81 -8.51 20.18
C ALA A 159 -3.30 -8.85 20.28
N ARG A 160 -3.75 -9.97 19.72
CA ARG A 160 -5.15 -10.43 19.65
C ARG A 160 -6.09 -9.33 19.16
N THR A 161 -5.70 -8.68 18.05
CA THR A 161 -6.48 -7.59 17.45
C THR A 161 -7.74 -8.14 16.79
N ALA A 162 -8.89 -7.52 17.07
CA ALA A 162 -10.16 -7.94 16.50
C ALA A 162 -10.32 -7.58 15.02
N ARG A 163 -9.76 -6.46 14.58
CA ARG A 163 -9.86 -5.96 13.19
C ARG A 163 -9.13 -6.88 12.20
N LEU A 164 -9.77 -7.20 11.07
CA LEU A 164 -9.11 -7.94 10.00
C LEU A 164 -7.98 -7.13 9.36
N ARG A 165 -6.80 -7.76 9.23
CA ARG A 165 -5.61 -7.14 8.62
C ARG A 165 -4.73 -8.11 7.82
N GLU A 166 -4.79 -9.40 8.15
CA GLU A 166 -3.96 -10.43 7.50
C GLU A 166 -4.46 -10.78 6.09
N PRO A 167 -3.57 -11.15 5.17
CA PRO A 167 -2.11 -11.26 5.29
C PRO A 167 -1.34 -9.95 5.05
N ILE A 168 -2.02 -8.82 4.88
CA ILE A 168 -1.40 -7.53 4.56
C ILE A 168 -0.72 -6.89 5.78
N GLY A 169 -1.13 -7.29 6.99
CA GLY A 169 -0.67 -6.70 8.25
C GLY A 169 -1.29 -5.33 8.55
N TYR A 170 -2.19 -4.83 7.68
CA TYR A 170 -2.80 -3.53 7.79
C TYR A 170 -4.28 -3.54 7.37
N TRP A 171 -5.16 -3.15 8.29
CA TRP A 171 -6.62 -3.21 8.08
C TRP A 171 -7.12 -2.30 6.95
N ASN A 172 -6.59 -1.07 6.78
CA ASN A 172 -7.02 -0.20 5.69
C ASN A 172 -6.53 -0.71 4.32
N GLY A 173 -5.33 -1.29 4.26
CA GLY A 173 -4.84 -1.96 3.05
C GLY A 173 -5.69 -3.16 2.65
N LEU A 174 -6.13 -3.98 3.62
CA LEU A 174 -7.07 -5.07 3.36
C LEU A 174 -8.44 -4.54 2.90
N ALA A 175 -8.90 -3.42 3.48
CA ALA A 175 -10.13 -2.75 3.04
C ALA A 175 -10.04 -2.26 1.58
N LEU A 176 -8.89 -1.70 1.19
CA LEU A 176 -8.62 -1.31 -0.20
C LEU A 176 -8.67 -2.51 -1.14
N LEU A 177 -8.04 -3.64 -0.79
CA LEU A 177 -8.12 -4.87 -1.61
C LEU A 177 -9.57 -5.40 -1.71
N ALA A 178 -10.33 -5.36 -0.62
CA ALA A 178 -11.75 -5.70 -0.64
C ALA A 178 -12.55 -4.74 -1.55
N ALA A 179 -12.26 -3.44 -1.52
CA ALA A 179 -12.87 -2.47 -2.44
C ALA A 179 -12.48 -2.74 -3.91
N MET A 180 -11.22 -3.12 -4.19
CA MET A 180 -10.76 -3.53 -5.53
C MET A 180 -11.42 -4.82 -6.03
N ALA A 181 -11.79 -5.74 -5.12
CA ALA A 181 -12.51 -6.96 -5.48
C ALA A 181 -13.90 -6.67 -6.05
N LEU A 182 -14.54 -5.54 -5.70
CA LEU A 182 -15.90 -5.22 -6.15
C LEU A 182 -15.98 -5.02 -7.67
N PRO A 183 -15.23 -4.10 -8.32
CA PRO A 183 -15.27 -3.93 -9.78
C PRO A 183 -14.82 -5.19 -10.53
N LEU A 184 -13.85 -5.94 -10.00
CA LEU A 184 -13.40 -7.21 -10.59
C LEU A 184 -14.48 -8.29 -10.50
N GLY A 185 -15.10 -8.45 -9.35
CA GLY A 185 -16.21 -9.39 -9.14
C GLY A 185 -17.43 -9.03 -9.99
N LEU A 186 -17.77 -7.75 -10.07
CA LEU A 186 -18.86 -7.27 -10.94
C LEU A 186 -18.57 -7.56 -12.42
N TRP A 187 -17.34 -7.30 -12.90
CA TRP A 187 -16.96 -7.64 -14.27
C TRP A 187 -17.19 -9.13 -14.58
N VAL A 188 -16.73 -10.03 -13.69
CA VAL A 188 -16.93 -11.48 -13.89
C VAL A 188 -18.42 -11.85 -13.80
N ALA A 189 -19.16 -11.28 -12.85
CA ALA A 189 -20.57 -11.61 -12.61
C ALA A 189 -21.49 -11.24 -13.79
N VAL A 190 -21.25 -10.07 -14.44
CA VAL A 190 -22.12 -9.58 -15.51
C VAL A 190 -21.71 -10.08 -16.91
N SER A 191 -20.50 -10.60 -17.08
CA SER A 191 -19.99 -11.03 -18.37
C SER A 191 -20.65 -12.33 -18.83
N ARG A 192 -21.38 -12.25 -19.94
CA ARG A 192 -22.03 -13.41 -20.57
C ARG A 192 -21.02 -14.38 -21.22
N GLN A 193 -19.76 -13.99 -21.36
CA GLN A 193 -18.68 -14.84 -21.86
C GLN A 193 -18.18 -15.81 -20.78
N HIS A 194 -18.47 -15.52 -19.50
CA HIS A 194 -18.10 -16.39 -18.39
C HIS A 194 -19.17 -17.47 -18.15
N THR A 195 -18.71 -18.63 -17.73
CA THR A 195 -19.61 -19.73 -17.37
C THR A 195 -20.47 -19.35 -16.16
N ARG A 196 -21.62 -20.01 -16.03
CA ARG A 196 -22.51 -19.81 -14.87
C ARG A 196 -21.78 -20.00 -13.54
N LEU A 197 -20.88 -20.99 -13.48
CA LEU A 197 -20.08 -21.25 -12.29
C LEU A 197 -19.20 -20.04 -11.92
N LEU A 198 -18.48 -19.45 -12.88
CA LEU A 198 -17.65 -18.29 -12.66
C LEU A 198 -18.46 -17.07 -12.24
N ARG A 199 -19.62 -16.84 -12.89
CA ARG A 199 -20.51 -15.73 -12.51
C ARG A 199 -21.06 -15.90 -11.08
N THR A 200 -21.44 -17.14 -10.70
CA THR A 200 -21.87 -17.46 -9.34
C THR A 200 -20.74 -17.25 -8.34
N ALA A 201 -19.55 -17.76 -8.61
CA ALA A 201 -18.37 -17.56 -7.77
C ALA A 201 -18.03 -16.05 -7.59
N ALA A 202 -18.20 -15.25 -8.64
CA ALA A 202 -17.99 -13.81 -8.57
C ALA A 202 -18.98 -13.09 -7.63
N VAL A 203 -20.28 -13.46 -7.64
CA VAL A 203 -21.25 -12.90 -6.68
C VAL A 203 -20.94 -13.36 -5.26
N THR A 204 -20.47 -14.60 -5.07
CA THR A 204 -19.98 -15.07 -3.76
C THR A 204 -18.73 -14.29 -3.33
N LEU A 205 -17.83 -13.92 -4.26
CA LEU A 205 -16.70 -13.04 -3.95
C LEU A 205 -17.16 -11.64 -3.52
N LEU A 206 -18.19 -11.05 -4.18
CA LEU A 206 -18.76 -9.77 -3.74
C LEU A 206 -19.30 -9.85 -2.31
N PHE A 207 -19.96 -10.95 -1.95
CA PHE A 207 -20.41 -11.22 -0.58
C PHE A 207 -19.24 -11.27 0.40
N ALA A 208 -18.21 -12.08 0.12
CA ALA A 208 -17.04 -12.21 0.99
C ALA A 208 -16.25 -10.90 1.09
N ALA A 209 -16.07 -10.17 -0.02
CA ALA A 209 -15.37 -8.88 -0.04
C ALA A 209 -16.10 -7.83 0.81
N THR A 210 -17.44 -7.79 0.75
CA THR A 210 -18.25 -6.87 1.57
C THR A 210 -18.10 -7.19 3.06
N ILE A 211 -18.14 -8.46 3.47
CA ILE A 211 -17.90 -8.86 4.86
C ILE A 211 -16.50 -8.47 5.31
N THR A 212 -15.49 -8.79 4.49
CA THR A 212 -14.09 -8.44 4.80
C THR A 212 -13.94 -6.92 4.99
N LEU A 213 -14.49 -6.12 4.07
CA LEU A 213 -14.48 -4.67 4.16
C LEU A 213 -15.07 -4.17 5.48
N LEU A 214 -16.24 -4.67 5.87
CA LEU A 214 -16.92 -4.27 7.12
C LEU A 214 -16.13 -4.68 8.36
N LEU A 215 -15.53 -5.89 8.38
CA LEU A 215 -14.74 -6.38 9.51
C LEU A 215 -13.34 -5.74 9.62
N THR A 216 -12.90 -4.95 8.64
CA THR A 216 -11.71 -4.08 8.78
C THR A 216 -12.00 -2.82 9.60
N TYR A 217 -13.25 -2.44 9.79
CA TYR A 217 -13.71 -1.17 10.39
C TYR A 217 -13.09 0.05 9.72
N SER A 218 -12.72 -0.06 8.43
CA SER A 218 -12.12 1.03 7.67
C SER A 218 -13.19 1.90 7.01
N ARG A 219 -13.45 3.07 7.59
CA ARG A 219 -14.38 4.06 7.02
C ARG A 219 -13.94 4.54 5.64
N GLY A 220 -12.63 4.84 5.51
CA GLY A 220 -12.04 5.22 4.23
C GLY A 220 -12.24 4.14 3.17
N GLY A 221 -12.00 2.88 3.53
CA GLY A 221 -12.24 1.74 2.65
C GLY A 221 -13.71 1.62 2.23
N VAL A 222 -14.67 1.83 3.14
CA VAL A 222 -16.11 1.83 2.81
C VAL A 222 -16.46 2.97 1.85
N VAL A 223 -15.98 4.19 2.11
CA VAL A 223 -16.22 5.34 1.22
C VAL A 223 -15.66 5.07 -0.17
N VAL A 224 -14.42 4.60 -0.26
CA VAL A 224 -13.80 4.24 -1.55
C VAL A 224 -14.58 3.13 -2.24
N ALA A 225 -15.02 2.09 -1.53
CA ALA A 225 -15.83 1.01 -2.10
C ALA A 225 -17.15 1.55 -2.71
N LEU A 226 -17.84 2.44 -2.01
CA LEU A 226 -19.06 3.08 -2.52
C LEU A 226 -18.78 3.91 -3.77
N LEU A 227 -17.71 4.72 -3.77
CA LEU A 227 -17.31 5.55 -4.92
C LEU A 227 -16.95 4.69 -6.14
N VAL A 228 -16.17 3.62 -5.96
CA VAL A 228 -15.77 2.75 -7.08
C VAL A 228 -16.94 1.93 -7.63
N VAL A 229 -17.87 1.47 -6.76
CA VAL A 229 -19.10 0.81 -7.22
C VAL A 229 -19.97 1.80 -8.02
N ALA A 230 -20.19 3.01 -7.50
CA ALA A 230 -20.95 4.03 -8.20
C ALA A 230 -20.32 4.37 -9.56
N PHE A 231 -19.00 4.56 -9.60
CA PHE A 231 -18.28 4.83 -10.84
C PHE A 231 -18.36 3.65 -11.82
N TYR A 232 -18.19 2.41 -11.34
CA TYR A 232 -18.32 1.22 -12.18
C TYR A 232 -19.72 1.11 -12.79
N LEU A 233 -20.77 1.31 -11.98
CA LEU A 233 -22.16 1.31 -12.45
C LEU A 233 -22.43 2.43 -13.49
N ALA A 234 -21.75 3.57 -13.37
CA ALA A 234 -21.88 4.65 -14.34
C ALA A 234 -21.30 4.27 -15.72
N ILE A 235 -20.20 3.50 -15.77
CA ILE A 235 -19.50 3.17 -17.01
C ILE A 235 -19.89 1.82 -17.63
N VAL A 236 -20.36 0.85 -16.82
CA VAL A 236 -20.73 -0.48 -17.30
C VAL A 236 -22.04 -0.43 -18.12
N SER A 237 -22.13 -1.24 -19.19
CA SER A 237 -23.38 -1.34 -19.97
C SER A 237 -24.42 -2.24 -19.30
N GLN A 238 -24.00 -3.30 -18.61
CA GLN A 238 -24.85 -4.30 -17.92
C GLN A 238 -25.20 -3.85 -16.50
N ARG A 239 -25.76 -2.63 -16.35
CA ARG A 239 -26.04 -2.02 -15.02
C ARG A 239 -27.05 -2.81 -14.20
N LEU A 240 -28.09 -3.32 -14.86
CA LEU A 240 -29.15 -4.08 -14.17
C LEU A 240 -28.60 -5.38 -13.58
N GLU A 241 -27.79 -6.10 -14.34
CA GLU A 241 -27.14 -7.33 -13.90
C GLU A 241 -26.16 -7.04 -12.74
N ALA A 242 -25.41 -5.92 -12.82
CA ALA A 242 -24.49 -5.50 -11.77
C ALA A 242 -25.24 -5.13 -10.48
N ILE A 243 -26.33 -4.37 -10.58
CA ILE A 243 -27.19 -4.02 -9.43
C ILE A 243 -27.81 -5.30 -8.83
N THR A 244 -28.26 -6.24 -9.67
CA THR A 244 -28.82 -7.52 -9.20
C THR A 244 -27.77 -8.33 -8.43
N ALA A 245 -26.52 -8.39 -8.93
CA ALA A 245 -25.42 -9.05 -8.24
C ALA A 245 -25.14 -8.40 -6.87
N LEU A 246 -25.14 -7.06 -6.80
CA LEU A 246 -24.98 -6.32 -5.53
C LEU A 246 -26.14 -6.55 -4.56
N LEU A 247 -27.39 -6.55 -5.04
CA LEU A 247 -28.57 -6.80 -4.22
C LEU A 247 -28.61 -8.21 -3.64
N LEU A 248 -28.00 -9.19 -4.31
CA LEU A 248 -27.83 -10.54 -3.76
C LEU A 248 -26.71 -10.63 -2.72
N ALA A 249 -25.59 -9.95 -2.97
CA ALA A 249 -24.38 -10.08 -2.16
C ALA A 249 -24.38 -9.17 -0.93
N VAL A 250 -24.66 -7.86 -1.12
CA VAL A 250 -24.44 -6.84 -0.08
C VAL A 250 -25.41 -6.97 1.11
N PRO A 251 -26.72 -7.14 0.95
CA PRO A 251 -27.61 -7.31 2.11
C PRO A 251 -27.29 -8.59 2.90
N ALA A 252 -26.96 -9.69 2.21
CA ALA A 252 -26.56 -10.92 2.86
C ALA A 252 -25.25 -10.76 3.65
N ALA A 253 -24.28 -10.05 3.09
CA ALA A 253 -23.03 -9.71 3.76
C ALA A 253 -23.26 -8.80 4.97
N ALA A 254 -24.11 -7.78 4.83
CA ALA A 254 -24.46 -6.87 5.92
C ALA A 254 -25.14 -7.60 7.09
N ALA A 255 -26.02 -8.56 6.81
CA ALA A 255 -26.65 -9.38 7.84
C ALA A 255 -25.63 -10.24 8.61
N VAL A 256 -24.70 -10.88 7.89
CA VAL A 256 -23.61 -11.66 8.52
C VAL A 256 -22.69 -10.77 9.34
N ALA A 257 -22.30 -9.61 8.82
CA ALA A 257 -21.47 -8.65 9.54
C ALA A 257 -22.19 -8.08 10.78
N ALA A 258 -23.47 -7.77 10.68
CA ALA A 258 -24.27 -7.29 11.81
C ALA A 258 -24.34 -8.34 12.94
N TRP A 259 -24.49 -9.61 12.58
CA TRP A 259 -24.39 -10.69 13.56
C TRP A 259 -22.97 -10.79 14.15
N ALA A 260 -21.93 -10.72 13.30
CA ALA A 260 -20.55 -10.76 13.80
C ALA A 260 -20.25 -9.61 14.76
N PHE A 261 -20.81 -8.41 14.52
CA PHE A 261 -20.66 -7.24 15.40
C PHE A 261 -21.33 -7.41 16.77
N SER A 262 -22.25 -8.35 16.92
CA SER A 262 -22.84 -8.69 18.21
C SER A 262 -22.06 -9.73 19.02
N GLN A 263 -20.93 -10.23 18.47
CA GLN A 263 -20.14 -11.30 19.10
C GLN A 263 -18.83 -10.73 19.68
N PRO A 264 -18.70 -10.55 21.02
CA PRO A 264 -17.46 -10.03 21.63
C PRO A 264 -16.19 -10.80 21.21
N GLY A 265 -16.29 -12.13 21.10
CA GLY A 265 -15.16 -12.97 20.65
C GLY A 265 -14.65 -12.66 19.23
N LEU A 266 -15.42 -11.94 18.40
CA LEU A 266 -15.03 -11.53 17.05
C LEU A 266 -14.61 -10.06 16.97
N VAL A 267 -15.13 -9.18 17.83
CA VAL A 267 -15.03 -7.73 17.65
C VAL A 267 -14.25 -7.00 18.72
N ASP A 268 -14.05 -7.61 19.89
CA ASP A 268 -13.27 -7.01 20.96
C ASP A 268 -11.81 -7.51 20.95
N ASP A 269 -10.88 -6.60 21.21
CA ASP A 269 -9.47 -6.92 21.30
C ASP A 269 -9.18 -7.78 22.55
N ARG A 270 -8.10 -8.57 22.47
CA ARG A 270 -7.55 -9.36 23.60
C ARG A 270 -8.47 -10.41 24.19
N GLN A 271 -9.52 -10.81 23.50
CA GLN A 271 -10.44 -11.87 23.96
C GLN A 271 -9.70 -13.21 24.19
N PRO A 272 -10.16 -14.04 25.14
CA PRO A 272 -9.64 -15.39 25.37
C PRO A 272 -9.71 -16.23 24.10
N TYR A 273 -8.78 -17.17 23.95
CA TYR A 273 -8.70 -18.05 22.78
C TYR A 273 -10.00 -18.83 22.53
N ASP A 274 -10.56 -19.45 23.60
CA ASP A 274 -11.76 -20.28 23.50
C ASP A 274 -12.98 -19.48 23.05
N ASP A 275 -13.09 -18.22 23.47
CA ASP A 275 -14.19 -17.32 23.06
C ASP A 275 -14.03 -16.93 21.60
N ARG A 276 -12.80 -16.61 21.17
CA ARG A 276 -12.48 -16.33 19.77
C ARG A 276 -12.76 -17.54 18.88
N LEU A 277 -12.35 -18.73 19.29
CA LEU A 277 -12.54 -19.97 18.51
C LEU A 277 -14.03 -20.33 18.39
N ARG A 278 -14.79 -20.28 19.50
CA ARG A 278 -16.23 -20.57 19.49
C ARG A 278 -17.01 -19.61 18.58
N ALA A 279 -16.76 -18.31 18.74
CA ALA A 279 -17.38 -17.29 17.92
C ALA A 279 -16.93 -17.39 16.45
N GLY A 280 -15.64 -17.69 16.21
CA GLY A 280 -15.07 -17.90 14.89
C GLY A 280 -15.69 -19.08 14.16
N LEU A 281 -15.84 -20.23 14.80
CA LEU A 281 -16.48 -21.41 14.21
C LEU A 281 -17.95 -21.15 13.88
N ALA A 282 -18.70 -20.46 14.76
CA ALA A 282 -20.08 -20.06 14.48
C ALA A 282 -20.15 -19.07 13.29
N PHE A 283 -19.21 -18.13 13.22
CA PHE A 283 -19.06 -17.22 12.08
C PHE A 283 -18.75 -17.98 10.78
N GLY A 284 -17.84 -18.94 10.83
CA GLY A 284 -17.50 -19.79 9.69
C GLY A 284 -18.70 -20.61 9.17
N ALA A 285 -19.48 -21.18 10.08
CA ALA A 285 -20.72 -21.88 9.72
C ALA A 285 -21.71 -20.92 9.03
N LEU A 286 -21.89 -19.71 9.58
CA LEU A 286 -22.76 -18.70 8.99
C LEU A 286 -22.27 -18.23 7.62
N LEU A 287 -20.96 -18.02 7.45
CA LEU A 287 -20.34 -17.70 6.15
C LEU A 287 -20.66 -18.76 5.10
N VAL A 288 -20.52 -20.04 5.45
CA VAL A 288 -20.78 -21.15 4.52
C VAL A 288 -22.26 -21.24 4.18
N VAL A 289 -23.15 -21.19 5.16
CA VAL A 289 -24.60 -21.32 4.94
C VAL A 289 -25.14 -20.15 4.10
N VAL A 290 -24.84 -18.92 4.49
CA VAL A 290 -25.32 -17.74 3.76
C VAL A 290 -24.62 -17.60 2.41
N GLY A 291 -23.32 -17.90 2.32
CA GLY A 291 -22.59 -17.91 1.06
C GLY A 291 -23.15 -18.96 0.08
N ALA A 292 -23.50 -20.16 0.56
CA ALA A 292 -24.17 -21.18 -0.24
C ALA A 292 -25.57 -20.73 -0.68
N ALA A 293 -26.32 -20.05 0.17
CA ALA A 293 -27.63 -19.47 -0.20
C ALA A 293 -27.49 -18.40 -1.30
N VAL A 294 -26.51 -17.48 -1.18
CA VAL A 294 -26.20 -16.49 -2.22
C VAL A 294 -25.81 -17.18 -3.54
N ALA A 295 -24.95 -18.20 -3.48
CA ALA A 295 -24.55 -18.96 -4.66
C ALA A 295 -25.74 -19.70 -5.31
N ALA A 296 -26.61 -20.33 -4.52
CA ALA A 296 -27.80 -21.02 -5.00
C ALA A 296 -28.78 -20.04 -5.65
N ALA A 297 -29.09 -18.91 -4.99
CA ALA A 297 -29.98 -17.87 -5.51
C ALA A 297 -29.44 -17.30 -6.84
N THR A 298 -28.13 -16.99 -6.89
CA THR A 298 -27.45 -16.54 -8.11
C THR A 298 -27.55 -17.58 -9.22
N SER A 299 -27.23 -18.85 -8.93
CA SER A 299 -27.29 -19.93 -9.94
C SER A 299 -28.71 -20.15 -10.49
N LEU A 300 -29.73 -20.05 -9.64
CA LEU A 300 -31.13 -20.13 -10.04
C LEU A 300 -31.55 -18.97 -10.93
N LEU A 301 -31.15 -17.74 -10.59
CA LEU A 301 -31.43 -16.56 -11.42
C LEU A 301 -30.74 -16.65 -12.80
N LEU A 302 -29.48 -17.07 -12.84
CA LEU A 302 -28.74 -17.27 -14.08
C LEU A 302 -29.35 -18.38 -14.97
N ARG A 303 -29.90 -19.46 -14.36
CA ARG A 303 -30.65 -20.49 -15.12
C ARG A 303 -31.91 -19.90 -15.75
N ARG A 304 -32.63 -19.06 -15.03
CA ARG A 304 -33.84 -18.39 -15.56
C ARG A 304 -33.48 -17.37 -16.63
N GLU A 305 -32.37 -16.62 -16.50
CA GLU A 305 -31.86 -15.71 -17.53
C GLU A 305 -31.60 -16.45 -18.86
N GLU A 306 -31.04 -17.65 -18.81
CA GLU A 306 -30.82 -18.50 -20.00
C GLU A 306 -32.12 -18.99 -20.64
N GLN A 307 -33.15 -19.28 -19.83
CA GLN A 307 -34.45 -19.80 -20.30
C GLN A 307 -35.39 -18.70 -20.77
N TRP A 308 -35.38 -17.56 -20.04
CA TRP A 308 -36.17 -16.39 -20.34
C TRP A 308 -35.32 -15.38 -21.08
N ARG A 309 -35.37 -15.40 -22.41
CA ARG A 309 -34.90 -14.26 -23.22
C ARG A 309 -35.95 -13.17 -23.11
N PRO A 310 -35.77 -12.13 -22.27
CA PRO A 310 -36.79 -11.11 -22.11
C PRO A 310 -37.01 -10.41 -23.46
N ARG A 311 -38.24 -10.37 -23.91
CA ARG A 311 -38.66 -9.59 -25.08
C ARG A 311 -38.50 -8.08 -24.84
N PHE A 312 -38.33 -7.67 -23.59
CA PHE A 312 -38.07 -6.31 -23.13
C PHE A 312 -36.66 -6.20 -22.56
N ARG A 313 -35.80 -5.47 -23.23
CA ARG A 313 -34.52 -5.02 -22.67
C ARG A 313 -34.78 -3.74 -21.89
N TRP A 314 -34.85 -3.85 -20.58
CA TRP A 314 -34.82 -2.69 -19.68
C TRP A 314 -33.39 -2.18 -19.62
N GLU A 315 -33.08 -1.10 -20.34
CA GLU A 315 -31.78 -0.43 -20.26
C GLU A 315 -31.87 0.69 -19.24
N LEU A 316 -31.22 0.48 -18.07
CA LEU A 316 -30.99 1.54 -17.12
C LEU A 316 -29.92 2.48 -17.68
N SER A 317 -30.30 3.71 -18.00
CA SER A 317 -29.32 4.72 -18.42
C SER A 317 -28.41 5.12 -17.25
N ALA A 318 -27.16 5.55 -17.57
CA ALA A 318 -26.26 6.07 -16.55
C ALA A 318 -26.88 7.22 -15.75
N ALA A 319 -27.66 8.10 -16.41
CA ALA A 319 -28.38 9.20 -15.76
C ALA A 319 -29.42 8.72 -14.74
N ARG A 320 -30.14 7.62 -14.99
CA ARG A 320 -31.08 7.06 -14.01
C ARG A 320 -30.38 6.42 -12.82
N VAL A 321 -29.24 5.75 -13.04
CA VAL A 321 -28.45 5.17 -11.96
C VAL A 321 -27.83 6.26 -11.09
N THR A 322 -27.26 7.31 -11.69
CA THR A 322 -26.71 8.45 -10.93
C THR A 322 -27.81 9.21 -10.18
N ALA A 323 -28.96 9.46 -10.82
CA ALA A 323 -30.10 10.11 -10.16
C ALA A 323 -30.65 9.26 -9.00
N GLY A 324 -30.82 7.95 -9.21
CA GLY A 324 -31.24 7.02 -8.15
C GLY A 324 -30.24 6.91 -7.01
N GLY A 325 -28.96 6.86 -7.32
CA GLY A 325 -27.88 6.88 -6.32
C GLY A 325 -27.84 8.18 -5.54
N ALA A 326 -27.98 9.33 -6.20
CA ALA A 326 -28.06 10.64 -5.55
C ALA A 326 -29.31 10.73 -4.64
N ALA A 327 -30.46 10.26 -5.11
CA ALA A 327 -31.70 10.24 -4.30
C ALA A 327 -31.52 9.32 -3.07
N ALA A 328 -30.94 8.13 -3.23
CA ALA A 328 -30.65 7.21 -2.12
C ALA A 328 -29.68 7.83 -1.11
N LEU A 329 -28.64 8.54 -1.58
CA LEU A 329 -27.70 9.26 -0.71
C LEU A 329 -28.41 10.37 0.08
N VAL A 330 -29.25 11.16 -0.57
CA VAL A 330 -30.04 12.21 0.10
C VAL A 330 -30.94 11.60 1.18
N VAL A 331 -31.64 10.51 0.87
CA VAL A 331 -32.48 9.80 1.85
C VAL A 331 -31.64 9.26 3.00
N ALA A 332 -30.47 8.66 2.73
CA ALA A 332 -29.57 8.15 3.75
C ALA A 332 -29.04 9.27 4.67
N VAL A 333 -28.66 10.42 4.09
CA VAL A 333 -28.20 11.59 4.85
C VAL A 333 -29.33 12.16 5.71
N LEU A 334 -30.54 12.29 5.17
CA LEU A 334 -31.71 12.77 5.93
C LEU A 334 -32.05 11.81 7.07
N ALA A 335 -31.98 10.50 6.82
CA ALA A 335 -32.25 9.50 7.87
C ALA A 335 -31.15 9.51 8.96
N ALA A 336 -29.88 9.55 8.57
CA ALA A 336 -28.76 9.58 9.49
C ALA A 336 -28.70 10.88 10.32
N SER A 337 -29.11 12.01 9.72
CA SER A 337 -29.14 13.33 10.38
C SER A 337 -30.36 13.58 11.24
N GLY A 338 -31.31 12.66 11.32
CA GLY A 338 -32.60 12.88 12.00
C GLY A 338 -33.38 14.09 11.46
N GLY A 339 -33.21 14.44 10.20
CA GLY A 339 -33.83 15.58 9.53
C GLY A 339 -33.03 16.89 9.59
N HIS A 340 -31.85 16.91 10.22
CA HIS A 340 -30.99 18.10 10.38
C HIS A 340 -29.64 17.94 9.65
N PRO A 341 -29.60 17.81 8.30
CA PRO A 341 -28.38 17.46 7.55
C PRO A 341 -27.27 18.51 7.67
N VAL A 342 -27.60 19.79 7.81
CA VAL A 342 -26.61 20.87 7.93
C VAL A 342 -25.85 20.78 9.26
N ASP A 343 -26.58 20.60 10.37
CA ASP A 343 -25.98 20.47 11.69
C ASP A 343 -25.17 19.17 11.78
N TRP A 344 -25.70 18.07 11.25
CA TRP A 344 -25.01 16.79 11.19
C TRP A 344 -23.68 16.87 10.41
N VAL A 345 -23.64 17.56 9.25
CA VAL A 345 -22.40 17.80 8.49
C VAL A 345 -21.46 18.70 9.27
N ARG A 346 -21.96 19.77 9.88
CA ARG A 346 -21.14 20.68 10.70
C ARG A 346 -20.47 19.97 11.87
N ASP A 347 -21.25 19.16 12.59
CA ASP A 347 -20.76 18.40 13.74
C ASP A 347 -19.78 17.31 13.29
N GLY A 348 -20.05 16.65 12.17
CA GLY A 348 -19.12 15.71 11.54
C GLY A 348 -17.79 16.36 11.14
N VAL A 349 -17.80 17.57 10.58
CA VAL A 349 -16.57 18.33 10.26
C VAL A 349 -15.81 18.69 11.52
N ARG A 350 -16.50 19.11 12.59
CA ARG A 350 -15.87 19.41 13.89
C ARG A 350 -15.24 18.17 14.49
N GLU A 351 -15.96 17.03 14.51
CA GLU A 351 -15.43 15.76 15.00
C GLU A 351 -14.22 15.28 14.16
N PHE A 352 -14.26 15.50 12.83
CA PHE A 352 -13.15 15.16 11.95
C PHE A 352 -11.89 15.96 12.27
N ALA A 353 -12.03 17.25 12.55
CA ALA A 353 -10.93 18.16 12.86
C ALA A 353 -10.46 18.07 14.33
N ASP A 354 -11.20 17.40 15.21
CA ASP A 354 -10.86 17.31 16.64
C ASP A 354 -9.60 16.43 16.85
N PRO A 355 -8.50 16.98 17.38
CA PRO A 355 -7.27 16.23 17.62
C PRO A 355 -7.38 15.22 18.77
N VAL A 356 -8.40 15.36 19.64
CA VAL A 356 -8.53 14.60 20.90
C VAL A 356 -9.49 13.42 20.79
N SER A 357 -10.26 13.30 19.71
CA SER A 357 -11.29 12.27 19.54
C SER A 357 -10.73 11.03 18.81
N PRO A 358 -10.02 10.09 19.49
CA PRO A 358 -9.61 8.84 18.86
C PRO A 358 -10.86 7.98 18.62
N ALA A 359 -11.06 7.56 17.39
CA ALA A 359 -12.06 6.53 17.11
C ALA A 359 -11.61 5.22 17.75
N GLY A 360 -12.47 4.60 18.56
CA GLY A 360 -12.23 3.30 19.19
C GLY A 360 -11.85 2.19 18.18
N SER A 361 -11.40 1.04 18.67
CA SER A 361 -11.13 -0.15 17.88
C SER A 361 -12.38 -0.98 17.57
N GLU A 362 -13.55 -0.57 18.05
CA GLU A 362 -14.82 -1.28 18.00
C GLU A 362 -15.61 -1.03 16.70
N PRO A 363 -16.58 -1.89 16.34
CA PRO A 363 -17.45 -1.70 15.16
C PRO A 363 -18.19 -0.35 15.12
N GLY A 364 -18.54 0.23 16.29
CA GLY A 364 -19.13 1.56 16.42
C GLY A 364 -18.34 2.68 15.72
N ARG A 365 -17.03 2.45 15.53
CA ARG A 365 -16.15 3.32 14.74
C ARG A 365 -16.68 3.62 13.33
N LEU A 366 -17.39 2.69 12.69
CA LEU A 366 -17.94 2.91 11.34
C LEU A 366 -18.92 4.08 11.28
N GLY A 367 -19.58 4.43 12.41
CA GLY A 367 -20.49 5.57 12.52
C GLY A 367 -19.85 6.88 12.98
N SER A 368 -18.58 6.91 13.39
CA SER A 368 -17.87 8.10 13.87
C SER A 368 -17.28 8.91 12.70
N PHE A 369 -17.22 10.23 12.82
CA PHE A 369 -16.55 11.12 11.88
C PHE A 369 -15.12 11.46 12.26
N SER A 370 -14.60 11.04 13.42
CA SER A 370 -13.23 11.32 13.86
C SER A 370 -12.21 11.01 12.78
N SER A 371 -11.28 11.93 12.50
CA SER A 371 -10.17 11.68 11.56
C SER A 371 -9.14 10.69 12.09
N ASN A 372 -9.19 10.36 13.38
CA ASN A 372 -8.19 9.55 14.07
C ASN A 372 -6.78 10.17 13.94
N SER A 373 -6.68 11.43 14.27
CA SER A 373 -5.49 12.30 14.18
C SER A 373 -4.99 12.62 12.76
N ARG A 374 -5.66 12.15 11.69
CA ARG A 374 -5.22 12.47 10.32
C ARG A 374 -5.24 13.97 10.02
N TRP A 375 -6.25 14.69 10.50
CA TRP A 375 -6.35 16.13 10.31
C TRP A 375 -5.11 16.83 10.88
N THR A 376 -4.71 16.49 12.10
CA THR A 376 -3.49 17.03 12.72
C THR A 376 -2.24 16.71 11.90
N TRP A 377 -2.10 15.47 11.41
CA TRP A 377 -0.95 15.09 10.56
C TRP A 377 -0.96 15.80 9.20
N TRP A 378 -2.13 16.13 8.67
CA TRP A 378 -2.27 16.93 7.46
C TRP A 378 -1.83 18.38 7.67
N GLU A 379 -2.20 18.98 8.81
CA GLU A 379 -1.74 20.32 9.21
C GLU A 379 -0.22 20.33 9.43
N GLU A 380 0.32 19.34 10.13
CA GLU A 380 1.76 19.17 10.31
C GLU A 380 2.50 19.04 8.96
N ALA A 381 1.99 18.19 8.04
CA ALA A 381 2.58 18.02 6.71
C ALA A 381 2.52 19.30 5.87
N TRP A 382 1.43 20.06 5.99
CA TRP A 382 1.31 21.35 5.31
C TRP A 382 2.30 22.39 5.86
N THR A 383 2.47 22.48 7.17
CA THR A 383 3.48 23.34 7.82
C THR A 383 4.88 23.01 7.33
N LEU A 384 5.24 21.73 7.29
CA LEU A 384 6.55 21.29 6.77
C LEU A 384 6.75 21.67 5.29
N PHE A 385 5.68 21.61 4.48
CA PHE A 385 5.74 22.08 3.10
C PHE A 385 5.92 23.61 3.01
N GLU A 386 5.26 24.40 3.86
CA GLU A 386 5.44 25.85 3.89
C GLU A 386 6.87 26.24 4.28
N ASP A 387 7.51 25.49 5.17
CA ASP A 387 8.89 25.72 5.60
C ASP A 387 9.90 25.38 4.49
N GLU A 388 9.70 24.26 3.76
CA GLU A 388 10.62 23.75 2.74
C GLU A 388 9.90 23.46 1.40
N PRO A 389 9.36 24.49 0.71
CA PRO A 389 8.38 24.29 -0.37
C PRO A 389 8.94 23.68 -1.66
N VAL A 390 10.25 23.80 -1.92
CA VAL A 390 10.83 23.38 -3.21
C VAL A 390 11.29 21.92 -3.16
N GLY A 391 12.12 21.57 -2.20
CA GLY A 391 12.77 20.27 -2.07
C GLY A 391 12.17 19.34 -1.00
N GLY A 392 11.39 19.91 -0.10
CA GLY A 392 10.90 19.23 1.10
C GLY A 392 12.01 18.87 2.09
N THR A 393 11.65 18.21 3.16
CA THR A 393 12.57 17.82 4.25
C THR A 393 13.38 16.53 3.95
N GLY A 394 13.17 15.92 2.80
CA GLY A 394 13.73 14.65 2.36
C GLY A 394 12.69 13.52 2.33
N ALA A 395 12.77 12.63 1.37
CA ALA A 395 11.83 11.51 1.26
C ALA A 395 11.85 10.63 2.53
N ALA A 396 10.69 10.21 3.01
CA ALA A 396 10.48 9.43 4.23
C ALA A 396 11.00 10.11 5.52
N SER A 397 11.03 11.44 5.57
CA SER A 397 11.50 12.18 6.75
C SER A 397 10.38 12.65 7.68
N PHE A 398 9.10 12.52 7.29
CA PHE A 398 7.95 13.07 8.02
C PHE A 398 7.96 12.65 9.51
N ALA A 399 8.27 11.40 9.82
CA ALA A 399 8.29 10.89 11.19
C ALA A 399 9.23 11.68 12.14
N VAL A 400 10.33 12.22 11.61
CA VAL A 400 11.30 13.04 12.36
C VAL A 400 10.97 14.51 12.20
N ALA A 401 10.68 14.98 10.98
CA ALA A 401 10.39 16.37 10.67
C ALA A 401 9.22 16.96 11.47
N ARG A 402 8.16 16.17 11.70
CA ARG A 402 6.98 16.60 12.48
C ARG A 402 7.23 16.78 13.99
N ARG A 403 8.30 16.20 14.53
CA ARG A 403 8.53 16.16 15.98
C ARG A 403 8.55 17.52 16.66
N PRO A 404 9.23 18.56 16.11
CA PRO A 404 9.24 19.88 16.74
C PRO A 404 7.88 20.57 16.78
N ILE A 405 6.98 20.25 15.84
CA ILE A 405 5.69 20.94 15.65
C ILE A 405 4.48 20.12 16.10
N ARG A 406 4.66 18.85 16.46
CA ARG A 406 3.56 17.97 16.87
C ARG A 406 2.87 18.47 18.14
N THR A 407 1.54 18.39 18.15
CA THR A 407 0.70 18.82 19.29
C THR A 407 0.25 17.66 20.19
N ASN A 408 0.49 16.42 19.77
CA ASN A 408 0.12 15.22 20.49
C ASN A 408 1.19 14.13 20.38
N THR A 409 1.10 13.10 21.23
CA THR A 409 2.02 11.96 21.27
C THR A 409 1.64 10.83 20.31
N THR A 410 0.59 10.99 19.51
CA THR A 410 0.13 9.96 18.57
C THR A 410 1.23 9.65 17.56
N PHE A 411 1.54 8.37 17.45
CA PHE A 411 2.59 7.90 16.54
C PHE A 411 2.11 7.98 15.09
N ALA A 412 2.92 8.59 14.24
CA ALA A 412 2.75 8.59 12.79
C ALA A 412 4.12 8.61 12.12
N THR A 413 4.30 7.73 11.16
CA THR A 413 5.45 7.70 10.26
C THR A 413 5.19 8.49 8.99
N GLU A 414 3.92 8.57 8.56
CA GLU A 414 3.45 9.29 7.37
C GLU A 414 2.15 10.05 7.69
N PRO A 415 1.81 11.10 6.92
CA PRO A 415 0.61 11.91 7.17
C PRO A 415 -0.70 11.24 6.74
N HIS A 416 -0.68 10.00 6.23
CA HIS A 416 -1.84 9.27 5.69
C HIS A 416 -2.58 10.05 4.58
N ASN A 417 -1.82 10.69 3.71
CA ASN A 417 -2.27 11.36 2.50
C ASN A 417 -1.07 11.51 1.57
N ILE A 418 -1.09 10.80 0.45
CA ILE A 418 0.04 10.73 -0.47
C ILE A 418 0.43 12.10 -1.07
N ALA A 419 -0.55 12.99 -1.28
CA ALA A 419 -0.27 14.32 -1.83
C ALA A 419 0.47 15.19 -0.80
N LEU A 420 -0.02 15.22 0.44
CA LEU A 420 0.62 15.98 1.53
C LEU A 420 1.96 15.36 1.93
N GLN A 421 2.08 14.04 1.89
CA GLN A 421 3.35 13.36 2.13
C GLN A 421 4.42 13.85 1.14
N PHE A 422 4.12 13.81 -0.17
CA PHE A 422 5.11 14.21 -1.16
C PHE A 422 5.36 15.72 -1.18
N LEU A 423 4.37 16.55 -0.83
CA LEU A 423 4.60 17.98 -0.62
C LEU A 423 5.58 18.23 0.54
N ALA A 424 5.36 17.63 1.70
CA ALA A 424 6.20 17.81 2.88
C ALA A 424 7.62 17.23 2.70
N GLU A 425 7.72 16.04 2.11
CA GLU A 425 8.98 15.30 2.04
C GLU A 425 9.81 15.60 0.81
N THR A 426 9.18 15.84 -0.35
CA THR A 426 9.87 16.00 -1.64
C THR A 426 9.60 17.35 -2.30
N GLY A 427 8.86 18.22 -1.60
CA GLY A 427 8.50 19.56 -2.04
C GLY A 427 7.61 19.57 -3.29
N LEU A 428 7.40 20.76 -3.81
CA LEU A 428 6.59 20.97 -5.02
C LEU A 428 7.15 20.23 -6.24
N VAL A 429 8.48 20.09 -6.35
CA VAL A 429 9.09 19.39 -7.49
C VAL A 429 8.70 17.92 -7.50
N GLY A 430 8.89 17.21 -6.38
CA GLY A 430 8.50 15.79 -6.28
C GLY A 430 7.00 15.59 -6.44
N PHE A 431 6.20 16.44 -5.78
CA PHE A 431 4.74 16.38 -5.92
C PHE A 431 4.27 16.56 -7.37
N LEU A 432 4.81 17.54 -8.12
CA LEU A 432 4.43 17.77 -9.51
C LEU A 432 4.85 16.62 -10.43
N LEU A 433 6.00 16.00 -10.20
CA LEU A 433 6.45 14.81 -10.92
C LEU A 433 5.48 13.63 -10.68
N PHE A 434 5.12 13.38 -9.42
CA PHE A 434 4.17 12.33 -9.06
C PHE A 434 2.75 12.61 -9.60
N ALA A 435 2.22 13.81 -9.38
CA ALA A 435 0.89 14.21 -9.84
C ALA A 435 0.80 14.17 -11.39
N GLY A 436 1.86 14.61 -12.06
CA GLY A 436 2.00 14.50 -13.51
C GLY A 436 2.00 13.04 -13.99
N ALA A 437 2.71 12.15 -13.27
CA ALA A 437 2.70 10.71 -13.56
C ALA A 437 1.29 10.12 -13.38
N ALA A 438 0.60 10.44 -12.28
CA ALA A 438 -0.76 9.97 -12.02
C ALA A 438 -1.76 10.48 -13.08
N ALA A 439 -1.66 11.75 -13.48
CA ALA A 439 -2.48 12.31 -14.56
C ALA A 439 -2.20 11.63 -15.90
N ALA A 440 -0.93 11.41 -16.25
CA ALA A 440 -0.54 10.71 -17.46
C ALA A 440 -1.01 9.24 -17.47
N ALA A 441 -0.92 8.55 -16.34
CA ALA A 441 -1.46 7.20 -16.16
C ALA A 441 -2.98 7.19 -16.40
N THR A 442 -3.71 8.13 -15.80
CA THR A 442 -5.18 8.24 -15.97
C THR A 442 -5.56 8.45 -17.42
N VAL A 443 -4.93 9.40 -18.12
CA VAL A 443 -5.16 9.65 -19.55
C VAL A 443 -4.83 8.42 -20.39
N GLY A 444 -3.68 7.78 -20.09
CA GLY A 444 -3.23 6.58 -20.80
C GLY A 444 -4.16 5.38 -20.61
N VAL A 445 -4.65 5.15 -19.38
CA VAL A 445 -5.61 4.07 -19.06
C VAL A 445 -6.95 4.30 -19.76
N VAL A 446 -7.49 5.52 -19.73
CA VAL A 446 -8.74 5.86 -20.46
C VAL A 446 -8.57 5.63 -21.96
N ALA A 447 -7.43 6.04 -22.53
CA ALA A 447 -7.14 5.78 -23.94
C ALA A 447 -6.98 4.28 -24.23
N ALA A 448 -6.36 3.52 -23.30
CA ALA A 448 -6.19 2.08 -23.42
C ALA A 448 -7.55 1.35 -23.45
N VAL A 449 -8.47 1.66 -22.52
CA VAL A 449 -9.82 1.06 -22.51
C VAL A 449 -10.54 1.27 -23.85
N ARG A 450 -10.39 2.46 -24.47
CA ARG A 450 -10.99 2.75 -25.78
C ARG A 450 -10.37 1.97 -26.94
N ARG A 451 -9.10 1.54 -26.80
CA ARG A 451 -8.40 0.72 -27.82
C ARG A 451 -8.66 -0.78 -27.70
N LEU A 452 -9.20 -1.24 -26.54
CA LEU A 452 -9.36 -2.64 -26.21
C LEU A 452 -10.67 -3.21 -26.79
N ASP A 453 -10.69 -3.49 -28.10
CA ASP A 453 -11.80 -4.18 -28.75
C ASP A 453 -12.02 -5.58 -28.12
N GLY A 454 -13.24 -5.85 -27.64
CA GLY A 454 -13.60 -7.13 -27.00
C GLY A 454 -13.06 -7.35 -25.57
N ALA A 455 -12.09 -6.55 -25.12
CA ALA A 455 -11.55 -6.61 -23.76
C ALA A 455 -11.83 -5.34 -22.93
N ALA A 456 -12.62 -4.42 -23.45
CA ALA A 456 -12.91 -3.13 -22.80
C ALA A 456 -13.55 -3.31 -21.40
N ALA A 457 -14.38 -4.33 -21.19
CA ALA A 457 -15.00 -4.60 -19.89
C ALA A 457 -13.97 -4.98 -18.82
N ALA A 458 -13.00 -5.85 -19.14
CA ALA A 458 -11.89 -6.18 -18.25
C ALA A 458 -10.99 -4.96 -18.00
N GLY A 459 -10.71 -4.19 -19.08
CA GLY A 459 -9.95 -2.95 -18.98
C GLY A 459 -10.63 -1.91 -18.09
N SER A 460 -11.94 -1.76 -18.17
CA SER A 460 -12.73 -0.87 -17.30
C SER A 460 -12.66 -1.31 -15.84
N ALA A 461 -12.75 -2.61 -15.55
CA ALA A 461 -12.60 -3.13 -14.18
C ALA A 461 -11.21 -2.82 -13.62
N LEU A 462 -10.14 -3.04 -14.38
CA LEU A 462 -8.76 -2.70 -13.97
C LEU A 462 -8.56 -1.18 -13.83
N ALA A 463 -9.20 -0.36 -14.68
CA ALA A 463 -9.17 1.10 -14.54
C ALA A 463 -9.82 1.55 -13.22
N VAL A 464 -10.92 0.91 -12.83
CA VAL A 464 -11.58 1.19 -11.54
C VAL A 464 -10.77 0.68 -10.35
N VAL A 465 -10.02 -0.42 -10.49
CA VAL A 465 -9.03 -0.85 -9.48
C VAL A 465 -7.96 0.22 -9.27
N ALA A 466 -7.40 0.78 -10.35
CA ALA A 466 -6.43 1.88 -10.23
C ALA A 466 -7.04 3.15 -9.62
N LEU A 467 -8.31 3.46 -9.94
CA LEU A 467 -9.06 4.55 -9.32
C LEU A 467 -9.25 4.32 -7.82
N ALA A 468 -9.61 3.08 -7.41
CA ALA A 468 -9.74 2.71 -5.98
C ALA A 468 -8.45 3.01 -5.20
N TYR A 469 -7.31 2.59 -5.77
CA TYR A 469 -6.00 2.87 -5.19
C TYR A 469 -5.74 4.38 -5.06
N LEU A 470 -5.94 5.14 -6.13
CA LEU A 470 -5.72 6.59 -6.11
C LEU A 470 -6.58 7.31 -5.07
N LEU A 471 -7.89 6.97 -5.02
CA LEU A 471 -8.81 7.56 -4.04
C LEU A 471 -8.44 7.20 -2.60
N HIS A 472 -8.04 5.97 -2.34
CA HIS A 472 -7.67 5.52 -1.00
C HIS A 472 -6.35 6.13 -0.53
N SER A 473 -5.37 6.29 -1.43
CA SER A 473 -4.08 6.93 -1.14
C SER A 473 -4.20 8.42 -0.78
N LEU A 474 -5.32 9.09 -1.10
CA LEU A 474 -5.60 10.46 -0.65
C LEU A 474 -6.01 10.53 0.84
N ILE A 475 -6.30 9.39 1.46
CA ILE A 475 -6.74 9.31 2.86
C ILE A 475 -5.95 8.27 3.66
N ASP A 476 -4.94 7.65 3.02
CA ASP A 476 -4.05 6.68 3.67
C ASP A 476 -2.66 6.66 3.00
N TYR A 477 -1.70 5.88 3.57
CA TYR A 477 -0.31 5.79 3.10
C TYR A 477 -0.04 4.50 2.31
N ASP A 478 -0.91 4.19 1.34
CA ASP A 478 -0.86 2.95 0.54
C ASP A 478 0.45 2.79 -0.25
N TRP A 479 1.13 3.91 -0.58
CA TRP A 479 2.41 3.90 -1.28
C TRP A 479 3.49 3.10 -0.53
N ASP A 480 3.41 3.05 0.78
CA ASP A 480 4.38 2.37 1.62
C ASP A 480 4.19 0.84 1.65
N PHE A 481 3.05 0.34 1.15
CA PHE A 481 2.75 -1.09 1.06
C PHE A 481 2.97 -1.63 -0.35
N VAL A 482 4.03 -2.42 -0.52
CA VAL A 482 4.31 -3.09 -1.81
C VAL A 482 3.16 -4.02 -2.23
N ALA A 483 2.45 -4.60 -1.27
CA ALA A 483 1.27 -5.44 -1.48
C ALA A 483 0.12 -4.70 -2.20
N LEU A 484 0.01 -3.40 -2.03
CA LEU A 484 -1.04 -2.56 -2.62
C LEU A 484 -0.55 -1.88 -3.90
N THR A 485 0.57 -1.19 -3.81
CA THR A 485 1.12 -0.35 -4.88
C THR A 485 1.69 -1.17 -6.04
N GLY A 486 2.45 -2.23 -5.74
CA GLY A 486 3.09 -3.06 -6.76
C GLY A 486 2.11 -3.65 -7.79
N PRO A 487 1.07 -4.39 -7.36
CA PRO A 487 0.06 -4.93 -8.27
C PRO A 487 -0.65 -3.87 -9.12
N VAL A 488 -0.96 -2.69 -8.54
CA VAL A 488 -1.59 -1.60 -9.29
C VAL A 488 -0.67 -1.03 -10.35
N LEU A 489 0.61 -0.82 -10.04
CA LEU A 489 1.60 -0.33 -11.00
C LEU A 489 1.87 -1.35 -12.12
N LEU A 490 1.85 -2.65 -11.82
CA LEU A 490 1.90 -3.71 -12.82
C LEU A 490 0.67 -3.63 -13.75
N VAL A 491 -0.53 -3.47 -13.19
CA VAL A 491 -1.77 -3.29 -13.97
C VAL A 491 -1.67 -2.06 -14.87
N LEU A 492 -1.18 -0.92 -14.37
CA LEU A 492 -0.97 0.28 -15.18
C LEU A 492 -0.02 0.00 -16.35
N GLY A 493 1.11 -0.68 -16.11
CA GLY A 493 2.03 -1.09 -17.16
C GLY A 493 1.35 -1.95 -18.23
N VAL A 494 0.58 -2.97 -17.83
CA VAL A 494 -0.17 -3.84 -18.75
C VAL A 494 -1.18 -3.01 -19.58
N MET A 495 -1.95 -2.14 -18.94
CA MET A 495 -2.96 -1.32 -19.60
C MET A 495 -2.35 -0.37 -20.63
N LEU A 496 -1.25 0.31 -20.28
CA LEU A 496 -0.58 1.26 -21.16
C LEU A 496 0.05 0.58 -22.38
N ALA A 497 0.52 -0.66 -22.24
CA ALA A 497 1.10 -1.45 -23.32
C ALA A 497 0.05 -2.13 -24.21
N ALA A 498 -1.13 -2.45 -23.67
CA ALA A 498 -2.15 -3.21 -24.38
C ALA A 498 -2.72 -2.46 -25.59
N GLY A 499 -2.91 -3.20 -26.68
CA GLY A 499 -3.44 -2.66 -27.94
C GLY A 499 -2.47 -1.73 -28.70
N GLN A 500 -1.23 -1.55 -28.22
CA GLN A 500 -0.20 -0.80 -28.92
C GLN A 500 0.42 -1.65 -30.04
N LYS A 501 0.84 -1.00 -31.13
CA LYS A 501 1.50 -1.71 -32.24
C LYS A 501 2.89 -2.15 -31.85
N PRO A 502 3.25 -3.44 -32.03
CA PRO A 502 4.61 -3.90 -31.77
C PRO A 502 5.58 -3.23 -32.74
N TYR A 503 6.72 -2.81 -32.22
CA TYR A 503 7.81 -2.23 -33.01
C TYR A 503 9.03 -3.16 -32.90
N ARG A 504 9.59 -3.57 -34.06
CA ARG A 504 10.87 -4.28 -34.09
C ARG A 504 12.01 -3.27 -34.10
N ARG A 505 12.84 -3.31 -33.07
CA ARG A 505 14.10 -2.59 -33.03
C ARG A 505 15.25 -3.53 -33.41
N SER A 506 16.33 -3.01 -33.98
CA SER A 506 17.58 -3.76 -34.12
C SER A 506 18.06 -4.25 -32.74
N ARG A 507 18.68 -5.42 -32.70
CA ARG A 507 19.28 -5.96 -31.46
C ARG A 507 20.20 -4.91 -30.86
N ALA A 508 20.12 -4.72 -29.55
CA ALA A 508 20.87 -3.71 -28.83
C ALA A 508 21.55 -4.36 -27.60
N SER A 509 22.62 -5.11 -27.84
CA SER A 509 23.31 -5.86 -26.77
C SER A 509 23.81 -4.97 -25.63
N LEU A 510 24.29 -3.76 -25.94
CA LEU A 510 24.70 -2.78 -24.92
C LEU A 510 23.56 -2.41 -23.98
N TRP A 511 22.36 -2.20 -24.51
CA TRP A 511 21.18 -1.90 -23.69
C TRP A 511 20.72 -3.10 -22.87
N ALA A 512 20.85 -4.33 -23.40
CA ALA A 512 20.58 -5.55 -22.65
C ALA A 512 21.53 -5.69 -21.45
N THR A 513 22.83 -5.47 -21.68
CA THR A 513 23.82 -5.45 -20.60
C THR A 513 23.53 -4.33 -19.60
N GLY A 514 23.20 -3.12 -20.08
CA GLY A 514 22.83 -1.99 -19.22
C GLY A 514 21.62 -2.28 -18.32
N ALA A 515 20.57 -2.91 -18.86
CA ALA A 515 19.39 -3.31 -18.08
C ALA A 515 19.73 -4.34 -16.99
N ALA A 516 20.56 -5.33 -17.32
CA ALA A 516 20.99 -6.34 -16.35
C ALA A 516 21.87 -5.73 -15.24
N LEU A 517 22.81 -4.84 -15.60
CA LEU A 517 23.67 -4.14 -14.64
C LEU A 517 22.84 -3.20 -13.73
N PHE A 518 21.88 -2.48 -14.31
CA PHE A 518 20.99 -1.61 -13.53
C PHE A 518 20.16 -2.41 -12.51
N ALA A 519 19.61 -3.55 -12.93
CA ALA A 519 18.87 -4.44 -12.03
C ALA A 519 19.79 -5.00 -10.91
N ALA A 520 20.99 -5.42 -11.25
CA ALA A 520 21.97 -5.90 -10.28
C ALA A 520 22.36 -4.79 -9.28
N ALA A 521 22.64 -3.57 -9.76
CA ALA A 521 22.94 -2.42 -8.91
C ALA A 521 21.76 -2.08 -7.98
N GLY A 522 20.53 -2.14 -8.50
CA GLY A 522 19.31 -1.95 -7.69
C GLY A 522 19.17 -3.01 -6.60
N ILE A 523 19.43 -4.28 -6.91
CA ILE A 523 19.40 -5.37 -5.91
C ILE A 523 20.47 -5.13 -4.82
N VAL A 524 21.68 -4.72 -5.21
CA VAL A 524 22.74 -4.38 -4.26
C VAL A 524 22.32 -3.18 -3.41
N SER A 525 21.78 -2.12 -4.02
CA SER A 525 21.28 -0.93 -3.29
C SER A 525 20.19 -1.29 -2.27
N LEU A 526 19.31 -2.25 -2.58
CA LEU A 526 18.33 -2.78 -1.64
C LEU A 526 18.95 -3.59 -0.50
N ALA A 527 19.90 -4.47 -0.82
CA ALA A 527 20.46 -5.42 0.13
C ALA A 527 21.34 -4.74 1.19
N VAL A 528 22.06 -3.68 0.81
CA VAL A 528 23.07 -3.06 1.66
C VAL A 528 22.47 -2.46 2.95
N PRO A 529 21.40 -1.63 2.95
CA PRO A 529 20.79 -1.15 4.19
C PRO A 529 20.18 -2.27 5.03
N TRP A 530 19.65 -3.31 4.40
CA TRP A 530 19.09 -4.47 5.11
C TRP A 530 20.18 -5.26 5.85
N LEU A 531 21.33 -5.49 5.20
CA LEU A 531 22.47 -6.12 5.86
C LEU A 531 22.99 -5.28 7.03
N ALA A 532 23.02 -3.94 6.89
CA ALA A 532 23.37 -3.03 7.97
C ALA A 532 22.42 -3.19 9.16
N THR A 533 21.11 -3.27 8.94
CA THR A 533 20.13 -3.48 10.01
C THR A 533 20.38 -4.80 10.74
N ARG A 534 20.65 -5.89 10.03
CA ARG A 534 20.99 -7.18 10.65
C ARG A 534 22.25 -7.12 11.50
N ASP A 535 23.28 -6.41 11.03
CA ASP A 535 24.51 -6.25 11.79
C ASP A 535 24.28 -5.36 13.03
N VAL A 536 23.38 -4.36 12.99
CA VAL A 536 22.93 -3.59 14.16
C VAL A 536 22.22 -4.49 15.17
N ASP A 537 21.28 -5.32 14.73
CA ASP A 537 20.56 -6.26 15.61
C ASP A 537 21.54 -7.25 16.28
N GLU A 538 22.53 -7.76 15.52
CA GLU A 538 23.56 -8.64 16.08
C GLU A 538 24.47 -7.91 17.07
N ALA A 539 24.77 -6.62 16.83
CA ALA A 539 25.54 -5.81 17.76
C ALA A 539 24.80 -5.66 19.11
N TYR A 540 23.52 -5.32 19.11
CA TYR A 540 22.72 -5.26 20.34
C TYR A 540 22.60 -6.63 21.01
N GLY A 541 22.36 -7.70 20.26
CA GLY A 541 22.38 -9.07 20.78
C GLY A 541 23.73 -9.48 21.39
N ALA A 542 24.86 -9.02 20.83
CA ALA A 542 26.18 -9.25 21.39
C ALA A 542 26.41 -8.48 22.71
N ILE A 543 25.86 -7.26 22.85
CA ILE A 543 25.85 -6.52 24.14
C ILE A 543 25.10 -7.32 25.20
N GLU A 544 23.92 -7.82 24.92
CA GLU A 544 23.11 -8.64 25.84
C GLU A 544 23.84 -9.92 26.26
N ARG A 545 24.57 -10.54 25.32
CA ARG A 545 25.42 -11.71 25.59
C ARG A 545 26.74 -11.38 26.28
N ARG A 546 26.95 -10.11 26.67
CA ARG A 546 28.20 -9.62 27.33
C ARG A 546 29.46 -9.82 26.49
N GLN A 547 29.34 -9.61 25.19
CA GLN A 547 30.41 -9.70 24.18
C GLN A 547 30.66 -8.33 23.53
N PRO A 548 31.07 -7.29 24.27
CA PRO A 548 31.13 -5.93 23.76
C PRO A 548 32.16 -5.74 22.64
N GLY A 549 33.24 -6.50 22.59
CA GLY A 549 34.19 -6.47 21.48
C GLY A 549 33.56 -6.90 20.18
N LYS A 550 32.80 -8.02 20.19
CA LYS A 550 32.01 -8.46 19.00
C LYS A 550 30.98 -7.42 18.61
N ALA A 551 30.29 -6.82 19.57
CA ALA A 551 29.29 -5.80 19.30
C ALA A 551 29.88 -4.58 18.57
N VAL A 552 31.09 -4.12 18.96
CA VAL A 552 31.79 -3.03 18.25
C VAL A 552 32.12 -3.41 16.81
N ASP A 553 32.58 -4.64 16.57
CA ASP A 553 32.93 -5.09 15.21
C ASP A 553 31.69 -5.20 14.30
N GLU A 554 30.56 -5.72 14.83
CA GLU A 554 29.28 -5.77 14.11
C GLU A 554 28.78 -4.36 13.78
N ALA A 555 28.75 -3.46 14.76
CA ALA A 555 28.32 -2.08 14.57
C ALA A 555 29.20 -1.32 13.56
N ARG A 556 30.52 -1.53 13.58
CA ARG A 556 31.45 -0.98 12.57
C ARG A 556 31.18 -1.53 11.17
N ARG A 557 30.81 -2.81 11.06
CA ARG A 557 30.43 -3.41 9.77
C ARG A 557 29.13 -2.78 9.27
N ALA A 558 28.12 -2.64 10.13
CA ALA A 558 26.87 -1.97 9.82
C ALA A 558 27.09 -0.52 9.36
N GLN A 559 27.98 0.25 10.02
CA GLN A 559 28.32 1.63 9.64
C GLN A 559 28.95 1.71 8.24
N ARG A 560 29.82 0.75 7.87
CA ARG A 560 30.37 0.69 6.50
C ARG A 560 29.32 0.37 5.44
N LEU A 561 28.33 -0.44 5.79
CA LEU A 561 27.21 -0.79 4.88
C LEU A 561 26.21 0.36 4.75
N ASN A 562 25.87 1.04 5.84
CA ASN A 562 24.96 2.19 5.80
C ASN A 562 25.57 3.39 6.54
N PRO A 563 26.45 4.16 5.87
CA PRO A 563 27.09 5.32 6.48
C PRO A 563 26.16 6.52 6.67
N LEU A 564 24.91 6.47 6.14
CA LEU A 564 23.91 7.53 6.23
C LEU A 564 23.01 7.40 7.47
N SER A 565 23.05 6.22 8.16
CA SER A 565 22.19 5.93 9.31
C SER A 565 22.89 6.18 10.63
N ILE A 566 22.16 6.75 11.58
CA ILE A 566 22.63 6.89 12.96
C ILE A 566 22.55 5.56 13.73
N GLU A 567 21.77 4.57 13.30
CA GLU A 567 21.56 3.32 14.06
C GLU A 567 22.86 2.54 14.27
N PRO A 568 23.75 2.37 13.25
CA PRO A 568 25.06 1.75 13.47
C PRO A 568 25.94 2.52 14.46
N LEU A 569 25.86 3.87 14.45
CA LEU A 569 26.62 4.72 15.35
C LEU A 569 26.11 4.56 16.78
N LEU A 570 24.79 4.60 16.99
CA LEU A 570 24.20 4.40 18.31
C LEU A 570 24.52 3.00 18.87
N ALA A 571 24.44 1.96 18.04
CA ALA A 571 24.83 0.60 18.44
C ALA A 571 26.32 0.50 18.78
N ARG A 572 27.20 1.18 18.00
CA ARG A 572 28.65 1.23 18.27
C ARG A 572 28.93 1.97 19.58
N ALA A 573 28.30 3.11 19.80
CA ALA A 573 28.46 3.88 21.03
C ALA A 573 28.02 3.07 22.27
N ALA A 574 26.86 2.39 22.19
CA ALA A 574 26.40 1.50 23.26
C ALA A 574 27.35 0.31 23.50
N ALA A 575 27.97 -0.24 22.45
CA ALA A 575 28.96 -1.31 22.58
C ALA A 575 30.26 -0.83 23.20
N GLU A 576 30.74 0.37 22.87
CA GLU A 576 31.92 1.00 23.51
C GLU A 576 31.63 1.33 25.00
N GLU A 577 30.43 1.81 25.31
CA GLU A 577 29.95 2.02 26.70
C GLU A 577 29.96 0.70 27.48
N ALA A 578 29.43 -0.38 26.92
CA ALA A 578 29.42 -1.71 27.53
C ALA A 578 30.85 -2.30 27.72
N ARG A 579 31.80 -1.87 26.88
CA ARG A 579 33.22 -2.23 26.99
C ARG A 579 33.97 -1.41 28.07
N GLY A 580 33.36 -0.32 28.51
CA GLY A 580 33.97 0.62 29.47
C GLY A 580 34.83 1.70 28.81
N ASP A 581 34.88 1.79 27.47
CA ASP A 581 35.57 2.85 26.75
C ASP A 581 34.68 4.08 26.59
N LEU A 582 34.50 4.81 27.68
CA LEU A 582 33.59 5.96 27.71
C LEU A 582 34.02 7.11 26.80
N ARG A 583 35.33 7.21 26.47
CA ARG A 583 35.83 8.20 25.52
C ARG A 583 35.41 7.85 24.09
N ALA A 584 35.66 6.63 23.68
CA ALA A 584 35.24 6.15 22.37
C ALA A 584 33.71 6.23 22.19
N ALA A 585 32.95 5.85 23.23
CA ALA A 585 31.48 5.99 23.21
C ALA A 585 31.03 7.43 22.97
N TRP A 586 31.64 8.39 23.72
CA TRP A 586 31.34 9.82 23.55
C TRP A 586 31.64 10.31 22.13
N GLU A 587 32.82 9.99 21.57
CA GLU A 587 33.22 10.39 20.21
C GLU A 587 32.19 9.89 19.17
N VAL A 588 31.69 8.66 19.33
CA VAL A 588 30.70 8.08 18.41
C VAL A 588 29.30 8.68 18.58
N TYR A 589 28.88 9.02 19.81
CA TYR A 589 27.61 9.75 20.01
C TYR A 589 27.67 11.15 19.38
N VAL A 590 28.81 11.84 19.41
CA VAL A 590 29.01 13.12 18.73
C VAL A 590 28.93 12.93 17.21
N GLU A 591 29.57 11.87 16.66
CA GLU A 591 29.47 11.52 15.24
C GLU A 591 28.00 11.31 14.79
N ALA A 592 27.17 10.70 15.63
CA ALA A 592 25.75 10.51 15.34
C ALA A 592 24.96 11.82 15.31
N VAL A 593 25.30 12.77 16.19
CA VAL A 593 24.72 14.13 16.18
C VAL A 593 25.13 14.91 14.93
N ASP A 594 26.41 14.83 14.53
CA ASP A 594 26.92 15.51 13.34
C ASP A 594 26.31 14.95 12.06
N LEU A 595 26.01 13.63 12.02
CA LEU A 595 25.40 12.98 10.87
C LEU A 595 23.93 13.41 10.66
N GLN A 596 23.14 13.48 11.73
CA GLN A 596 21.72 13.88 11.67
C GLN A 596 21.39 14.91 12.76
N PRO A 597 21.78 16.18 12.61
CA PRO A 597 21.66 17.20 13.65
C PRO A 597 20.23 17.64 13.95
N GLN A 598 19.29 17.34 13.05
CA GLN A 598 17.85 17.58 13.25
C GLN A 598 17.11 16.38 13.84
N ASN A 599 17.81 15.26 14.08
CA ASN A 599 17.22 14.09 14.69
C ASN A 599 17.33 14.17 16.21
N TRP A 600 16.19 14.34 16.89
CA TRP A 600 16.10 14.44 18.35
C TRP A 600 16.79 13.29 19.08
N ARG A 601 16.81 12.08 18.49
CA ARG A 601 17.32 10.86 19.12
C ARG A 601 18.82 10.90 19.30
N SER A 602 19.58 11.42 18.34
CA SER A 602 21.03 11.59 18.45
C SER A 602 21.41 12.45 19.67
N TRP A 603 20.71 13.59 19.85
CA TRP A 603 20.90 14.48 20.99
C TRP A 603 20.46 13.87 22.32
N TYR A 604 19.37 13.10 22.31
CA TYR A 604 18.89 12.39 23.50
C TYR A 604 19.91 11.39 24.01
N GLU A 605 20.42 10.53 23.13
CA GLU A 605 21.39 9.49 23.50
C GLU A 605 22.72 10.11 23.97
N LEU A 606 23.24 11.12 23.29
CA LEU A 606 24.42 11.86 23.73
C LEU A 606 24.18 12.51 25.09
N GLY A 607 23.08 13.21 25.29
CA GLY A 607 22.76 13.90 26.54
C GLY A 607 22.57 12.93 27.73
N ARG A 608 21.88 11.81 27.51
CA ARG A 608 21.70 10.72 28.49
C ARG A 608 23.04 10.12 28.90
N PHE A 609 23.88 9.83 27.91
CA PHE A 609 25.22 9.29 28.16
C PHE A 609 26.09 10.25 28.97
N GLU A 610 26.20 11.53 28.53
CA GLU A 610 27.03 12.52 29.26
C GLU A 610 26.55 12.75 30.69
N PHE A 611 25.23 12.79 30.90
CA PHE A 611 24.65 12.89 32.22
C PHE A 611 25.04 11.69 33.09
N GLY A 612 24.99 10.47 32.52
CA GLY A 612 25.35 9.21 33.19
C GLY A 612 26.82 9.14 33.63
N ILE A 613 27.73 9.70 32.84
CA ILE A 613 29.19 9.73 33.18
C ILE A 613 29.62 10.94 34.01
N GLY A 614 28.66 11.72 34.52
CA GLY A 614 28.93 12.85 35.40
C GLY A 614 29.21 14.19 34.73
N ARG A 615 29.13 14.27 33.39
CA ARG A 615 29.19 15.54 32.61
C ARG A 615 27.83 16.25 32.61
N ARG A 616 27.29 16.52 33.80
CA ARG A 616 25.90 16.93 33.99
C ARG A 616 25.49 18.14 33.16
N ASP A 617 26.29 19.22 33.14
CA ASP A 617 25.95 20.45 32.43
C ASP A 617 25.91 20.24 30.92
N ALA A 618 26.82 19.46 30.35
CA ALA A 618 26.83 19.11 28.95
C ALA A 618 25.62 18.23 28.62
N GLY A 619 25.38 17.20 29.42
CA GLY A 619 24.21 16.31 29.23
C GLY A 619 22.88 17.07 29.26
N ILE A 620 22.70 17.99 30.21
CA ILE A 620 21.49 18.83 30.29
C ILE A 620 21.36 19.73 29.07
N ARG A 621 22.43 20.33 28.54
CA ARG A 621 22.36 21.12 27.30
C ARG A 621 21.90 20.28 26.12
N HIS A 622 22.44 19.06 25.94
CA HIS A 622 22.07 18.20 24.84
C HIS A 622 20.66 17.62 25.00
N LEU A 623 20.22 17.29 26.22
CA LEU A 623 18.83 16.93 26.50
C LEU A 623 17.86 18.08 26.20
N ARG A 624 18.23 19.34 26.51
CA ARG A 624 17.43 20.51 26.14
C ARG A 624 17.34 20.66 24.61
N ARG A 625 18.46 20.42 23.90
CA ARG A 625 18.42 20.43 22.43
C ARG A 625 17.52 19.32 21.87
N SER A 626 17.57 18.12 22.45
CA SER A 626 16.63 17.04 22.10
C SER A 626 15.17 17.42 22.38
N ARG A 627 14.89 18.10 23.50
CA ARG A 627 13.54 18.62 23.82
C ARG A 627 13.07 19.69 22.84
N GLU A 628 13.96 20.55 22.35
CA GLU A 628 13.61 21.53 21.28
C GLU A 628 13.18 20.81 19.99
N LEU A 629 13.85 19.71 19.66
CA LEU A 629 13.56 18.89 18.46
C LEU A 629 12.39 17.93 18.67
N ASP A 630 12.03 17.59 19.91
CA ASP A 630 10.85 16.81 20.25
C ASP A 630 10.30 17.22 21.64
N PRO A 631 9.48 18.27 21.72
CA PRO A 631 8.95 18.79 23.00
C PRO A 631 8.12 17.78 23.81
N LEU A 632 7.53 16.80 23.15
CA LEU A 632 6.73 15.74 23.77
C LEU A 632 7.48 14.40 23.82
N GLY A 633 8.80 14.44 23.66
CA GLY A 633 9.65 13.26 23.62
C GLY A 633 10.30 12.92 24.96
N PRO A 634 11.08 11.82 25.01
CA PRO A 634 11.66 11.30 26.25
C PRO A 634 12.66 12.24 26.93
N ALA A 635 13.27 13.17 26.18
CA ALA A 635 14.14 14.18 26.78
C ALA A 635 13.37 15.14 27.70
N ASN A 636 12.14 15.49 27.36
CA ASN A 636 11.27 16.31 28.20
C ASN A 636 10.95 15.57 29.52
N ASP A 637 10.52 14.30 29.43
CA ASP A 637 10.18 13.50 30.60
C ASP A 637 11.39 13.35 31.54
N LEU A 638 12.57 13.13 30.97
CA LEU A 638 13.81 13.01 31.74
C LEU A 638 14.19 14.34 32.44
N LEU A 639 14.12 15.48 31.73
CA LEU A 639 14.41 16.79 32.31
C LEU A 639 13.40 17.15 33.40
N VAL A 640 12.10 16.93 33.20
CA VAL A 640 11.06 17.13 34.22
C VAL A 640 11.32 16.28 35.46
N SER A 641 11.71 15.02 35.29
CA SER A 641 12.06 14.15 36.41
C SER A 641 13.27 14.65 37.23
N MET A 642 14.11 15.47 36.60
CA MET A 642 15.27 16.13 37.26
C MET A 642 14.91 17.49 37.86
N GLY A 643 13.67 17.99 37.69
CA GLY A 643 13.26 19.32 38.14
C GLY A 643 13.74 20.46 37.23
N LEU A 644 13.99 20.20 35.92
CA LEU A 644 14.59 21.12 34.95
C LEU A 644 13.63 21.46 33.79
#